data_9e9f2360df2ed8a03b1a43c4267d0909
#
_entry.id   9e9f2360df2ed8a03b1a43c4267d0909
#
_cell.length_a   1.000
_cell.length_b   1.000
_cell.length_c   1.000
_cell.angle_alpha   90.00
_cell.angle_beta   90.00
_cell.angle_gamma   90.00
#
_symmetry.space_group_name_H-M   'P 1'
#
loop_
_entity.id
_entity.type
_entity.pdbx_description
1 polymer ?
#
loop_
_entity_poly.entity_id
_entity_poly.type
_entity_poly.pdbx_seq_one_letter_code
_entity_poly.pdbx_strand_id
1 'polypeptide(L)'
;HNQSRRQRQMCIRDSFLINSASEKGIEEFVMGMSHRGRLNTLVNIFGKSSRDIFGEFEGKDYEEDIFDGDVKYHLGWTSERISTSGKKINMNLAPNPSHLESVDPIVQGIARAKLENDFDNNTNKVLPIIVHGDAAIAGQGVVYEVIQMSRLKGYSTGGTIHLIVNNQVGFTTNYLDARSSTYCSDVGKVTLSPVLHVNSDDVEAVIHAVTFALEYRNKFNRDVFIDLLGYRKYGHNEGDEPRFTQPKLYKYISGHPNPRDIYASKLKNQGIINDDHVSKIELEYFSKLEAELTDSKKKQKTNITPFMQEVWEGFTRVDEKKMLEDYKTSSVKKDILNVARSIISLPNKPFLRKIIKLFDSREKLIFENGKVDWAMAELLAYGTLLNEGFNVRISGQDVERGTFSHRHAVLKSEDSEEEYLPLNNVDSINKGLFRIYNSPLSEYGVLGFDYGYALASPNCLTIWEAQFGDFSNGAQIIIDQYISSAEDKWKLQNGIVLYLPHGYEGQGAEHSSARMERYLQLCAKDNMYAANCTTPSNLFHLLRRQMLTKFRKPLILFTPKSLLRHPKVISNIDELTSSKFIPVITDSEIEPDKVDSLVFCSGKFYFDLIDYREKNNIKNAAIVRIEQLFPLPVKLIISEIKKFSNATDIVWAQEEPRNMGAWNHIQTYHPIAKNMRPATRRFYGSTASGSFTRFERRHNQVIQYVFDKTKNNFRK
;
A
#
# COMPACT_ATOMS: atom_id res chain seq x y z
N HIS A 1 15.47 33.16 3.95
CA HIS A 1 14.50 34.26 4.03
C HIS A 1 13.83 34.63 2.70
N ASN A 2 14.50 34.51 1.55
CA ASN A 2 13.92 34.90 0.26
C ASN A 2 13.06 33.81 -0.42
N GLN A 3 13.20 32.53 -0.07
CA GLN A 3 12.31 31.45 -0.58
C GLN A 3 10.86 31.64 -0.14
N SER A 4 10.60 32.19 1.04
CA SER A 4 9.26 32.37 1.59
C SER A 4 8.39 33.38 0.80
N ARG A 5 8.99 34.33 0.10
CA ARG A 5 8.24 35.42 -0.58
C ARG A 5 7.47 34.96 -1.82
N ARG A 6 7.91 33.91 -2.53
CA ARG A 6 7.22 33.34 -3.71
C ARG A 6 6.17 32.33 -3.36
N GLN A 7 6.43 31.57 -2.31
CA GLN A 7 5.52 30.54 -1.83
C GLN A 7 4.20 31.11 -1.30
N ARG A 8 4.11 32.42 -1.03
CA ARG A 8 2.85 33.09 -0.63
C ARG A 8 1.79 33.11 -1.72
N GLN A 9 2.16 33.07 -2.99
CA GLN A 9 1.21 32.99 -4.08
C GLN A 9 0.55 31.62 -4.16
N MET A 10 1.30 30.55 -3.86
CA MET A 10 0.73 29.22 -3.66
C MET A 10 -0.29 29.23 -2.53
N CYS A 11 -0.02 29.95 -1.44
CA CYS A 11 -0.94 30.05 -0.32
C CYS A 11 -2.23 30.82 -0.65
N ILE A 12 -2.19 31.87 -1.47
CA ILE A 12 -3.40 32.57 -1.93
C ILE A 12 -4.27 31.62 -2.75
N ARG A 13 -3.69 30.92 -3.71
CA ARG A 13 -4.38 29.90 -4.52
C ARG A 13 -5.01 28.83 -3.65
N ASP A 14 -4.22 28.20 -2.76
CA ASP A 14 -4.66 27.07 -1.93
C ASP A 14 -5.70 27.54 -0.91
N SER A 15 -5.49 28.68 -0.25
CA SER A 15 -6.46 29.23 0.68
C SER A 15 -7.78 29.61 0.00
N PHE A 16 -7.73 30.21 -1.18
CA PHE A 16 -8.92 30.55 -1.96
C PHE A 16 -9.66 29.28 -2.41
N LEU A 17 -8.93 28.27 -2.93
CA LEU A 17 -9.51 26.99 -3.34
C LEU A 17 -10.27 26.33 -2.18
N ILE A 18 -9.63 26.23 -1.01
CA ILE A 18 -10.21 25.59 0.17
C ILE A 18 -11.45 26.31 0.66
N ASN A 19 -11.40 27.65 0.78
CA ASN A 19 -12.55 28.43 1.24
C ASN A 19 -13.71 28.34 0.24
N SER A 20 -13.46 28.53 -1.06
CA SER A 20 -14.48 28.45 -2.10
C SER A 20 -15.08 27.04 -2.21
N ALA A 21 -14.28 26.00 -2.05
CA ALA A 21 -14.77 24.62 -2.02
C ALA A 21 -15.65 24.36 -0.80
N SER A 22 -15.24 24.87 0.37
CA SER A 22 -16.04 24.75 1.60
C SER A 22 -17.39 25.46 1.47
N GLU A 23 -17.47 26.61 0.83
CA GLU A 23 -18.74 27.30 0.54
C GLU A 23 -19.65 26.44 -0.32
N LYS A 24 -19.10 25.65 -1.25
CA LYS A 24 -19.82 24.73 -2.14
C LYS A 24 -20.12 23.37 -1.49
N GLY A 25 -19.77 23.16 -0.22
CA GLY A 25 -20.15 21.98 0.57
C GLY A 25 -19.08 20.92 0.77
N ILE A 26 -17.85 21.14 0.31
CA ILE A 26 -16.70 20.26 0.61
C ILE A 26 -16.37 20.38 2.10
N GLU A 27 -16.20 19.28 2.77
CA GLU A 27 -15.89 19.17 4.21
C GLU A 27 -14.53 18.55 4.46
N GLU A 28 -14.03 17.74 3.53
CA GLU A 28 -12.79 16.99 3.65
C GLU A 28 -11.86 17.29 2.49
N PHE A 29 -10.62 17.64 2.80
CA PHE A 29 -9.56 17.92 1.82
C PHE A 29 -8.43 16.91 2.00
N VAL A 30 -8.02 16.26 0.91
CA VAL A 30 -6.89 15.34 0.89
C VAL A 30 -5.87 15.83 -0.12
N MET A 31 -4.70 16.25 0.35
CA MET A 31 -3.69 16.89 -0.48
C MET A 31 -2.41 16.05 -0.54
N GLY A 32 -1.86 15.90 -1.74
CA GLY A 32 -0.52 15.41 -2.01
C GLY A 32 0.34 16.48 -2.65
N MET A 33 1.61 16.54 -2.31
CA MET A 33 2.55 17.44 -2.94
C MET A 33 3.99 17.01 -2.75
N SER A 34 4.86 17.39 -3.67
CA SER A 34 6.31 17.22 -3.53
C SER A 34 6.89 18.08 -2.38
N HIS A 35 8.16 17.87 -2.07
CA HIS A 35 8.86 18.54 -0.96
C HIS A 35 9.02 20.05 -1.15
N ARG A 36 9.10 20.56 -2.40
CA ARG A 36 9.31 21.98 -2.67
C ARG A 36 8.07 22.81 -2.32
N GLY A 37 8.23 23.77 -1.42
CA GLY A 37 7.13 24.59 -0.93
C GLY A 37 6.31 24.00 0.21
N ARG A 38 6.54 22.74 0.58
CA ARG A 38 5.75 22.01 1.56
C ARG A 38 5.74 22.68 2.94
N LEU A 39 6.88 23.16 3.46
CA LEU A 39 6.92 23.84 4.75
C LEU A 39 6.05 25.13 4.77
N ASN A 40 6.01 25.84 3.66
CA ASN A 40 5.14 27.01 3.52
C ASN A 40 3.65 26.60 3.53
N THR A 41 3.29 25.55 2.81
CA THR A 41 1.95 24.97 2.80
C THR A 41 1.54 24.49 4.19
N LEU A 42 2.44 23.78 4.91
CA LEU A 42 2.20 23.32 6.28
C LEU A 42 1.86 24.49 7.22
N VAL A 43 2.63 25.59 7.18
CA VAL A 43 2.40 26.74 8.06
C VAL A 43 1.16 27.54 7.65
N ASN A 44 1.07 27.92 6.39
CA ASN A 44 0.09 28.94 5.99
C ASN A 44 -1.26 28.36 5.57
N ILE A 45 -1.29 27.10 5.14
CA ILE A 45 -2.52 26.43 4.71
C ILE A 45 -3.02 25.45 5.75
N PHE A 46 -2.14 24.59 6.27
CA PHE A 46 -2.51 23.56 7.24
C PHE A 46 -2.40 24.01 8.69
N GLY A 47 -1.78 25.17 8.97
CA GLY A 47 -1.70 25.75 10.30
C GLY A 47 -0.70 25.08 11.25
N LYS A 48 0.26 24.31 10.72
CA LYS A 48 1.38 23.83 11.54
C LYS A 48 2.17 25.00 12.11
N SER A 49 2.51 24.94 13.39
CA SER A 49 3.26 26.03 14.05
C SER A 49 4.65 26.23 13.42
N SER A 50 4.99 27.47 13.10
CA SER A 50 6.35 27.81 12.63
C SER A 50 7.39 27.48 13.71
N ARG A 51 7.04 27.57 14.98
CA ARG A 51 7.89 27.18 16.11
C ARG A 51 8.33 25.72 16.00
N ASP A 52 7.41 24.81 15.65
CA ASP A 52 7.72 23.39 15.51
C ASP A 52 8.63 23.15 14.30
N ILE A 53 8.37 23.83 13.20
CA ILE A 53 9.24 23.77 12.00
C ILE A 53 10.63 24.30 12.29
N PHE A 54 10.77 25.41 13.04
CA PHE A 54 12.08 25.92 13.45
C PHE A 54 12.83 24.94 14.35
N GLY A 55 12.14 24.25 15.26
CA GLY A 55 12.71 23.18 16.07
C GLY A 55 13.27 22.04 15.22
N GLU A 56 12.52 21.63 14.17
CA GLU A 56 12.97 20.62 13.21
C GLU A 56 14.21 21.08 12.39
N PHE A 57 14.39 22.37 12.14
CA PHE A 57 15.57 22.93 11.48
C PHE A 57 16.84 22.89 12.36
N GLU A 58 16.67 22.96 13.68
CA GLU A 58 17.82 22.92 14.61
C GLU A 58 18.36 21.49 14.78
N GLY A 59 17.78 20.50 14.13
CA GLY A 59 18.26 19.11 14.18
C GLY A 59 18.12 18.47 15.57
N LYS A 60 17.12 18.89 16.35
CA LYS A 60 16.83 18.31 17.66
C LYS A 60 16.38 16.88 17.53
N ASP A 61 16.77 16.06 18.48
CA ASP A 61 16.39 14.65 18.56
C ASP A 61 14.87 14.48 18.78
N TYR A 62 14.35 13.32 18.43
CA TYR A 62 12.92 13.00 18.66
C TYR A 62 12.66 12.62 20.12
N GLU A 63 11.42 12.84 20.57
CA GLU A 63 10.98 12.47 21.93
C GLU A 63 10.99 10.95 22.13
N GLU A 64 10.70 10.18 21.09
CA GLU A 64 10.67 8.72 21.10
C GLU A 64 11.86 8.14 20.34
N ASP A 65 12.76 7.45 21.05
CA ASP A 65 14.02 6.88 20.50
C ASP A 65 13.77 5.67 19.55
N ILE A 66 12.54 5.14 19.49
CA ILE A 66 12.20 3.99 18.64
C ILE A 66 11.98 4.33 17.17
N PHE A 67 11.80 5.60 16.84
CA PHE A 67 11.56 6.07 15.48
C PHE A 67 12.77 6.81 14.94
N ASP A 68 13.19 6.46 13.71
CA ASP A 68 14.25 7.19 13.03
C ASP A 68 13.74 8.51 12.43
N GLY A 69 12.43 8.60 12.15
CA GLY A 69 11.81 9.79 11.57
C GLY A 69 12.17 10.01 10.10
N ASP A 70 11.82 11.19 9.59
CA ASP A 70 12.13 11.61 8.22
C ASP A 70 12.46 13.10 8.19
N VAL A 71 13.02 13.54 7.08
CA VAL A 71 13.30 14.97 6.88
C VAL A 71 11.99 15.77 6.90
N LYS A 72 12.05 16.96 7.49
CA LYS A 72 10.89 17.86 7.67
C LYS A 72 10.06 18.14 6.41
N TYR A 73 10.67 18.02 5.24
CA TYR A 73 10.02 18.24 3.94
C TYR A 73 9.10 17.09 3.49
N HIS A 74 9.09 15.97 4.21
CA HIS A 74 8.29 14.79 3.89
C HIS A 74 7.12 14.58 4.85
N LEU A 75 7.11 15.26 5.99
CA LEU A 75 6.10 15.05 7.03
C LEU A 75 4.69 15.41 6.56
N GLY A 76 3.73 14.60 6.95
CA GLY A 76 2.30 14.84 6.78
C GLY A 76 1.74 15.73 7.88
N TRP A 77 0.50 16.15 7.71
CA TRP A 77 -0.23 16.92 8.70
C TRP A 77 -1.74 16.78 8.54
N THR A 78 -2.44 16.60 9.65
CA THR A 78 -3.90 16.67 9.71
C THR A 78 -4.30 17.82 10.60
N SER A 79 -5.26 18.61 10.17
CA SER A 79 -5.82 19.70 10.97
C SER A 79 -7.30 19.92 10.67
N GLU A 80 -8.02 20.29 11.71
CA GLU A 80 -9.35 20.84 11.60
C GLU A 80 -9.25 22.36 11.52
N ARG A 81 -9.98 22.98 10.62
CA ARG A 81 -10.00 24.44 10.44
C ARG A 81 -11.43 24.95 10.26
N ILE A 82 -11.60 26.23 10.54
CA ILE A 82 -12.84 26.93 10.24
C ILE A 82 -12.59 27.79 8.98
N SER A 83 -13.40 27.56 7.95
CA SER A 83 -13.35 28.35 6.72
C SER A 83 -13.80 29.80 6.95
N THR A 84 -13.56 30.67 5.99
CA THR A 84 -14.02 32.07 6.04
C THR A 84 -15.54 32.20 6.15
N SER A 85 -16.30 31.20 5.71
CA SER A 85 -17.75 31.11 5.87
C SER A 85 -18.22 30.53 7.20
N GLY A 86 -17.30 30.23 8.15
CA GLY A 86 -17.61 29.66 9.46
C GLY A 86 -17.85 28.15 9.46
N LYS A 87 -17.62 27.45 8.34
CA LYS A 87 -17.78 26.00 8.26
C LYS A 87 -16.53 25.27 8.76
N LYS A 88 -16.75 24.18 9.51
CA LYS A 88 -15.71 23.27 9.93
C LYS A 88 -15.25 22.42 8.74
N ILE A 89 -13.95 22.31 8.53
CA ILE A 89 -13.33 21.53 7.46
C ILE A 89 -12.15 20.73 7.98
N ASN A 90 -11.98 19.54 7.46
CA ASN A 90 -10.83 18.67 7.75
C ASN A 90 -9.82 18.73 6.61
N MET A 91 -8.57 18.87 6.97
CA MET A 91 -7.48 19.05 6.00
C MET A 91 -6.37 18.05 6.25
N ASN A 92 -6.04 17.26 5.24
CA ASN A 92 -5.06 16.20 5.30
C ASN A 92 -3.98 16.42 4.24
N LEU A 93 -2.74 16.65 4.66
CA LEU A 93 -1.57 16.66 3.78
C LEU A 93 -0.82 15.34 3.96
N ALA A 94 -0.91 14.45 2.99
CA ALA A 94 -0.29 13.14 3.07
C ALA A 94 1.25 13.25 3.16
N PRO A 95 1.94 12.50 4.02
CA PRO A 95 3.40 12.41 4.00
C PRO A 95 3.85 11.70 2.72
N ASN A 96 5.05 12.03 2.24
CA ASN A 96 5.61 11.40 1.05
C ASN A 96 7.13 11.42 1.05
N PRO A 97 7.77 10.44 0.39
CA PRO A 97 9.22 10.42 0.20
C PRO A 97 9.66 11.38 -0.92
N SER A 98 10.96 11.40 -1.21
CA SER A 98 11.52 12.14 -2.35
C SER A 98 11.16 11.55 -3.73
N HIS A 99 10.52 10.39 -3.78
CA HIS A 99 10.06 9.74 -5.02
C HIS A 99 8.83 10.50 -5.55
N LEU A 100 9.08 11.34 -6.55
CA LEU A 100 8.08 12.27 -7.08
C LEU A 100 6.85 11.52 -7.61
N GLU A 101 5.67 12.09 -7.38
CA GLU A 101 4.34 11.60 -7.80
C GLU A 101 3.89 10.27 -7.15
N SER A 102 4.74 9.63 -6.32
CA SER A 102 4.37 8.40 -5.60
C SER A 102 3.21 8.60 -4.61
N VAL A 103 2.97 9.82 -4.19
CA VAL A 103 1.88 10.22 -3.29
C VAL A 103 0.52 10.32 -3.99
N ASP A 104 0.51 10.44 -5.31
CA ASP A 104 -0.73 10.65 -6.08
C ASP A 104 -1.76 9.55 -5.86
N PRO A 105 -1.42 8.26 -6.05
CA PRO A 105 -2.35 7.18 -5.79
C PRO A 105 -2.73 7.08 -4.30
N ILE A 106 -1.82 7.43 -3.38
CA ILE A 106 -2.09 7.44 -1.93
C ILE A 106 -3.23 8.42 -1.61
N VAL A 107 -3.15 9.63 -2.15
CA VAL A 107 -4.18 10.68 -1.99
C VAL A 107 -5.53 10.19 -2.51
N GLN A 108 -5.55 9.54 -3.67
CA GLN A 108 -6.79 9.01 -4.26
C GLN A 108 -7.39 7.90 -3.37
N GLY A 109 -6.55 7.00 -2.85
CA GLY A 109 -6.98 5.94 -1.93
C GLY A 109 -7.56 6.49 -0.64
N ILE A 110 -6.91 7.46 0.00
CA ILE A 110 -7.40 8.14 1.19
C ILE A 110 -8.76 8.82 0.91
N ALA A 111 -8.84 9.60 -0.18
CA ALA A 111 -10.07 10.29 -0.56
C ALA A 111 -11.22 9.31 -0.81
N ARG A 112 -10.95 8.18 -1.47
CA ARG A 112 -11.95 7.14 -1.71
C ARG A 112 -12.43 6.48 -0.42
N ALA A 113 -11.52 6.16 0.50
CA ALA A 113 -11.89 5.59 1.79
C ALA A 113 -12.77 6.53 2.61
N LYS A 114 -12.43 7.81 2.65
CA LYS A 114 -13.25 8.83 3.33
C LYS A 114 -14.64 8.99 2.69
N LEU A 115 -14.72 9.00 1.36
CA LEU A 115 -16.01 9.02 0.65
C LEU A 115 -16.91 7.86 1.04
N GLU A 116 -16.35 6.65 1.13
CA GLU A 116 -17.12 5.43 1.43
C GLU A 116 -17.49 5.31 2.91
N ASN A 117 -16.60 5.73 3.81
CA ASN A 117 -16.79 5.54 5.25
C ASN A 117 -17.57 6.68 5.89
N ASP A 118 -17.35 7.94 5.46
CA ASP A 118 -17.80 9.12 6.18
C ASP A 118 -18.91 9.87 5.45
N PHE A 119 -19.09 9.66 4.14
CA PHE A 119 -19.96 10.50 3.31
C PHE A 119 -20.88 9.74 2.33
N ASP A 120 -21.14 8.47 2.51
CA ASP A 120 -22.03 7.66 1.67
C ASP A 120 -21.79 7.82 0.15
N ASN A 121 -20.53 7.93 -0.24
CA ASN A 121 -20.07 8.20 -1.62
C ASN A 121 -20.49 9.55 -2.20
N ASN A 122 -20.84 10.52 -1.38
CA ASN A 122 -21.15 11.88 -1.85
C ASN A 122 -19.87 12.62 -2.26
N THR A 123 -19.58 12.61 -3.55
CA THR A 123 -18.37 13.22 -4.13
C THR A 123 -18.23 14.73 -3.90
N ASN A 124 -19.32 15.41 -3.51
CA ASN A 124 -19.30 16.83 -3.16
C ASN A 124 -18.85 17.10 -1.72
N LYS A 125 -18.43 16.08 -0.98
CA LYS A 125 -17.93 16.22 0.39
C LYS A 125 -16.41 16.12 0.51
N VAL A 126 -15.75 15.46 -0.42
CA VAL A 126 -14.30 15.23 -0.40
C VAL A 126 -13.65 15.81 -1.65
N LEU A 127 -12.56 16.54 -1.47
CA LEU A 127 -11.78 17.10 -2.58
C LEU A 127 -10.32 16.64 -2.50
N PRO A 128 -9.90 15.73 -3.39
CA PRO A 128 -8.49 15.45 -3.59
C PRO A 128 -7.82 16.58 -4.38
N ILE A 129 -6.62 16.97 -3.92
CA ILE A 129 -5.78 17.99 -4.54
C ILE A 129 -4.37 17.44 -4.68
N ILE A 130 -3.81 17.46 -5.89
CA ILE A 130 -2.44 17.03 -6.12
C ILE A 130 -1.63 18.19 -6.70
N VAL A 131 -0.50 18.49 -6.07
CA VAL A 131 0.42 19.55 -6.50
C VAL A 131 1.66 18.93 -7.12
N HIS A 132 1.77 19.08 -8.42
CA HIS A 132 2.84 18.51 -9.26
C HIS A 132 3.95 19.51 -9.55
N GLY A 133 5.16 19.00 -9.80
CA GLY A 133 6.19 19.70 -10.55
C GLY A 133 6.04 19.44 -12.06
N ASP A 134 6.36 20.40 -12.90
CA ASP A 134 6.22 20.30 -14.37
C ASP A 134 7.05 19.15 -14.98
N ALA A 135 8.26 18.93 -14.51
CA ALA A 135 9.09 17.83 -14.97
C ALA A 135 8.58 16.47 -14.44
N ALA A 136 8.02 16.44 -13.24
CA ALA A 136 7.53 15.22 -12.61
C ALA A 136 6.23 14.72 -13.25
N ILE A 137 5.23 15.57 -13.42
CA ILE A 137 3.96 15.18 -14.05
C ILE A 137 4.15 14.69 -15.49
N ALA A 138 5.12 15.24 -16.22
CA ALA A 138 5.42 14.84 -17.59
C ALA A 138 6.26 13.55 -17.66
N GLY A 139 7.07 13.25 -16.64
CA GLY A 139 8.07 12.18 -16.66
C GLY A 139 7.72 10.91 -15.87
N GLN A 140 6.84 11.01 -14.85
CA GLN A 140 6.53 9.89 -13.97
C GLN A 140 5.30 9.13 -14.46
N GLY A 141 5.49 7.86 -14.84
CA GLY A 141 4.41 7.01 -15.39
C GLY A 141 3.23 6.78 -14.43
N VAL A 142 3.45 6.85 -13.12
CA VAL A 142 2.39 6.68 -12.11
C VAL A 142 1.29 7.73 -12.24
N VAL A 143 1.60 8.94 -12.74
CA VAL A 143 0.60 9.98 -13.01
C VAL A 143 -0.40 9.50 -14.05
N TYR A 144 0.08 8.87 -15.14
CA TYR A 144 -0.78 8.28 -16.17
C TYR A 144 -1.67 7.19 -15.58
N GLU A 145 -1.12 6.32 -14.74
CA GLU A 145 -1.87 5.24 -14.08
C GLU A 145 -2.99 5.81 -13.21
N VAL A 146 -2.72 6.84 -12.40
CA VAL A 146 -3.70 7.51 -11.54
C VAL A 146 -4.82 8.18 -12.35
N ILE A 147 -4.48 8.88 -13.43
CA ILE A 147 -5.46 9.52 -14.31
C ILE A 147 -6.40 8.47 -14.95
N GLN A 148 -5.87 7.32 -15.35
CA GLN A 148 -6.69 6.23 -15.89
C GLN A 148 -7.66 5.63 -14.85
N MET A 149 -7.32 5.67 -13.57
CA MET A 149 -8.20 5.20 -12.49
C MET A 149 -9.34 6.17 -12.16
N SER A 150 -9.24 7.44 -12.52
CA SER A 150 -10.09 8.54 -12.03
C SER A 150 -11.60 8.34 -12.22
N ARG A 151 -12.01 7.52 -13.18
CA ARG A 151 -13.43 7.26 -13.53
C ARG A 151 -13.86 5.82 -13.33
N LEU A 152 -12.99 4.96 -12.83
CA LEU A 152 -13.31 3.56 -12.64
C LEU A 152 -14.13 3.35 -11.38
N LYS A 153 -15.09 2.42 -11.41
CA LYS A 153 -16.06 2.12 -10.32
C LYS A 153 -15.39 1.97 -8.95
N GLY A 154 -14.27 1.27 -8.89
CA GLY A 154 -13.54 1.00 -7.62
C GLY A 154 -12.59 2.09 -7.17
N TYR A 155 -12.35 3.13 -7.98
CA TYR A 155 -11.26 4.09 -7.80
C TYR A 155 -11.67 5.56 -7.87
N SER A 156 -12.80 5.87 -8.48
CA SER A 156 -13.27 7.25 -8.67
C SER A 156 -13.47 7.98 -7.34
N THR A 157 -13.01 9.24 -7.30
CA THR A 157 -13.14 10.16 -6.16
C THR A 157 -13.99 11.38 -6.46
N GLY A 158 -14.67 11.40 -7.62
CA GLY A 158 -15.49 12.54 -8.06
C GLY A 158 -14.68 13.69 -8.65
N GLY A 159 -13.46 13.41 -9.12
CA GLY A 159 -12.56 14.34 -9.76
C GLY A 159 -11.54 14.98 -8.81
N THR A 160 -10.34 15.18 -9.32
CA THR A 160 -9.17 15.73 -8.63
C THR A 160 -8.82 17.08 -9.24
N ILE A 161 -8.38 18.02 -8.42
CA ILE A 161 -7.76 19.26 -8.90
C ILE A 161 -6.23 19.05 -8.92
N HIS A 162 -5.68 19.00 -10.12
CA HIS A 162 -4.25 18.90 -10.37
C HIS A 162 -3.64 20.29 -10.54
N LEU A 163 -2.77 20.68 -9.62
CA LEU A 163 -2.10 21.96 -9.61
C LEU A 163 -0.64 21.78 -10.04
N ILE A 164 -0.26 22.26 -11.21
CA ILE A 164 1.10 22.13 -11.71
C ILE A 164 1.88 23.38 -11.40
N VAL A 165 2.89 23.32 -10.54
CA VAL A 165 3.81 24.43 -10.26
C VAL A 165 4.94 24.37 -11.28
N ASN A 166 4.66 24.93 -12.45
CA ASN A 166 5.53 24.87 -13.62
C ASN A 166 6.66 25.91 -13.52
N ASN A 167 7.83 25.46 -13.15
CA ASN A 167 9.03 26.30 -13.07
C ASN A 167 9.96 26.16 -14.28
N GLN A 168 9.58 25.39 -15.29
CA GLN A 168 10.23 25.21 -16.59
C GLN A 168 11.61 24.53 -16.53
N VAL A 169 11.98 23.92 -15.40
CA VAL A 169 13.25 23.21 -15.25
C VAL A 169 13.11 22.05 -14.27
N GLY A 170 13.60 20.88 -14.65
CA GLY A 170 13.69 19.69 -13.77
C GLY A 170 15.13 19.43 -13.34
N PHE A 171 15.44 19.50 -12.03
CA PHE A 171 16.83 19.52 -11.56
C PHE A 171 17.63 20.61 -12.26
N THR A 172 18.46 20.25 -13.24
CA THR A 172 19.25 21.15 -14.11
C THR A 172 18.85 21.02 -15.59
N THR A 173 17.84 20.21 -15.91
CA THR A 173 17.41 19.95 -17.28
C THR A 173 16.33 20.96 -17.72
N ASN A 174 16.56 21.58 -18.85
CA ASN A 174 15.61 22.49 -19.47
C ASN A 174 14.38 21.72 -19.97
N TYR A 175 13.22 22.38 -20.01
CA TYR A 175 12.00 21.73 -20.49
C TYR A 175 12.08 21.24 -21.94
N LEU A 176 12.90 21.87 -22.80
CA LEU A 176 13.15 21.45 -24.17
C LEU A 176 13.87 20.09 -24.28
N ASP A 177 14.67 19.75 -23.25
CA ASP A 177 15.40 18.50 -23.15
C ASP A 177 14.67 17.46 -22.29
N ALA A 178 13.63 17.89 -21.56
CA ALA A 178 12.96 17.05 -20.57
C ALA A 178 11.71 16.35 -21.09
N ARG A 179 11.08 16.85 -22.17
CA ARG A 179 9.85 16.28 -22.71
C ARG A 179 9.67 16.60 -24.20
N SER A 180 8.98 15.71 -24.92
CA SER A 180 8.60 15.90 -26.32
C SER A 180 7.26 16.63 -26.46
N SER A 181 6.40 16.61 -25.44
CA SER A 181 5.11 17.30 -25.45
C SER A 181 5.30 18.81 -25.32
N THR A 182 4.41 19.59 -25.93
CA THR A 182 4.42 21.06 -25.85
C THR A 182 4.22 21.52 -24.41
N TYR A 183 3.25 20.94 -23.70
CA TYR A 183 2.94 21.27 -22.33
C TYR A 183 3.22 20.11 -21.39
N CYS A 184 3.66 20.38 -20.18
CA CYS A 184 3.84 19.36 -19.15
C CYS A 184 2.50 18.72 -18.72
N SER A 185 1.41 19.45 -18.90
CA SER A 185 0.04 19.05 -18.59
C SER A 185 -0.66 18.23 -19.69
N ASP A 186 0.05 17.89 -20.80
CA ASP A 186 -0.55 17.14 -21.91
C ASP A 186 -1.08 15.77 -21.50
N VAL A 187 -0.60 15.21 -20.40
CA VAL A 187 -1.13 13.98 -19.79
C VAL A 187 -2.63 14.08 -19.44
N GLY A 188 -3.13 15.26 -19.06
CA GLY A 188 -4.56 15.49 -18.80
C GLY A 188 -5.46 15.33 -20.01
N LYS A 189 -4.92 15.44 -21.23
CA LYS A 189 -5.66 15.22 -22.49
C LYS A 189 -6.11 13.78 -22.69
N VAL A 190 -5.45 12.82 -22.03
CA VAL A 190 -5.77 11.39 -22.15
C VAL A 190 -7.20 11.10 -21.71
N THR A 191 -7.69 11.77 -20.70
CA THR A 191 -9.06 11.65 -20.18
C THR A 191 -9.97 12.78 -20.62
N LEU A 192 -9.52 13.63 -21.56
CA LEU A 192 -10.23 14.83 -22.03
C LEU A 192 -10.58 15.77 -20.87
N SER A 193 -9.68 15.88 -19.90
CA SER A 193 -9.81 16.79 -18.78
C SER A 193 -9.45 18.21 -19.21
N PRO A 194 -10.16 19.26 -18.72
CA PRO A 194 -9.76 20.64 -18.97
C PRO A 194 -8.35 20.92 -18.45
N VAL A 195 -7.59 21.66 -19.25
CA VAL A 195 -6.25 22.16 -18.89
C VAL A 195 -6.26 23.67 -19.02
N LEU A 196 -5.95 24.36 -17.91
CA LEU A 196 -5.90 25.81 -17.83
C LEU A 196 -4.44 26.24 -17.68
N HIS A 197 -3.93 27.03 -18.66
CA HIS A 197 -2.60 27.62 -18.57
C HIS A 197 -2.70 29.04 -18.02
N VAL A 198 -2.04 29.30 -16.90
CA VAL A 198 -2.17 30.56 -16.17
C VAL A 198 -0.79 31.12 -15.85
N ASN A 199 -0.61 32.40 -16.12
CA ASN A 199 0.58 33.10 -15.64
C ASN A 199 0.54 33.21 -14.10
N SER A 200 1.53 32.63 -13.45
CA SER A 200 1.60 32.62 -11.99
C SER A 200 1.85 34.02 -11.38
N ASP A 201 2.24 34.99 -12.13
CA ASP A 201 2.41 36.38 -11.66
C ASP A 201 1.06 37.17 -11.59
N ASP A 202 0.02 36.66 -12.27
CA ASP A 202 -1.33 37.24 -12.22
C ASP A 202 -2.22 36.54 -11.20
N VAL A 203 -2.28 37.09 -10.00
CA VAL A 203 -3.06 36.50 -8.87
C VAL A 203 -4.55 36.40 -9.21
N GLU A 204 -5.12 37.37 -9.92
CA GLU A 204 -6.56 37.39 -10.27
C GLU A 204 -6.88 36.31 -11.30
N ALA A 205 -6.02 36.13 -12.31
CA ALA A 205 -6.15 35.04 -13.28
C ALA A 205 -6.05 33.67 -12.61
N VAL A 206 -5.17 33.52 -11.63
CA VAL A 206 -5.09 32.28 -10.82
C VAL A 206 -6.40 32.01 -10.07
N ILE A 207 -6.99 33.02 -9.45
CA ILE A 207 -8.28 32.91 -8.75
C ILE A 207 -9.39 32.52 -9.73
N HIS A 208 -9.46 33.10 -10.90
CA HIS A 208 -10.43 32.76 -11.95
C HIS A 208 -10.27 31.29 -12.40
N ALA A 209 -9.05 30.84 -12.63
CA ALA A 209 -8.77 29.46 -13.03
C ALA A 209 -9.19 28.46 -11.94
N VAL A 210 -8.91 28.75 -10.68
CA VAL A 210 -9.32 27.93 -9.53
C VAL A 210 -10.84 27.87 -9.41
N THR A 211 -11.53 29.00 -9.58
CA THR A 211 -13.01 29.06 -9.55
C THR A 211 -13.60 28.17 -10.64
N PHE A 212 -13.11 28.33 -11.88
CA PHE A 212 -13.56 27.50 -13.00
C PHE A 212 -13.31 26.01 -12.74
N ALA A 213 -12.11 25.66 -12.28
CA ALA A 213 -11.75 24.27 -12.02
C ALA A 213 -12.65 23.62 -10.97
N LEU A 214 -12.95 24.34 -9.89
CA LEU A 214 -13.84 23.87 -8.84
C LEU A 214 -15.28 23.71 -9.34
N GLU A 215 -15.79 24.64 -10.10
CA GLU A 215 -17.15 24.58 -10.68
C GLU A 215 -17.28 23.44 -11.68
N TYR A 216 -16.29 23.28 -12.55
CA TYR A 216 -16.25 22.19 -13.51
C TYR A 216 -16.21 20.82 -12.80
N ARG A 217 -15.30 20.65 -11.84
CA ARG A 217 -15.17 19.44 -11.03
C ARG A 217 -16.49 19.07 -10.33
N ASN A 218 -17.10 20.02 -9.66
CA ASN A 218 -18.35 19.76 -8.91
C ASN A 218 -19.53 19.47 -9.83
N LYS A 219 -19.56 20.06 -11.03
CA LYS A 219 -20.64 19.84 -12.01
C LYS A 219 -20.50 18.50 -12.74
N PHE A 220 -19.26 18.11 -13.07
CA PHE A 220 -19.01 16.97 -13.96
C PHE A 220 -18.34 15.76 -13.30
N ASN A 221 -17.91 15.89 -12.03
CA ASN A 221 -17.14 14.87 -11.32
C ASN A 221 -15.91 14.38 -12.11
N ARG A 222 -15.11 15.34 -12.64
CA ARG A 222 -13.94 15.07 -13.48
C ARG A 222 -12.73 15.84 -12.99
N ASP A 223 -11.56 15.30 -13.32
CA ASP A 223 -10.29 15.96 -13.07
C ASP A 223 -10.16 17.26 -13.86
N VAL A 224 -9.45 18.22 -13.29
CA VAL A 224 -9.09 19.50 -13.92
C VAL A 224 -7.62 19.79 -13.64
N PHE A 225 -6.90 20.27 -14.65
CA PHE A 225 -5.49 20.61 -14.55
C PHE A 225 -5.30 22.13 -14.65
N ILE A 226 -4.55 22.68 -13.70
CA ILE A 226 -4.16 24.09 -13.70
C ILE A 226 -2.64 24.16 -13.79
N ASP A 227 -2.12 24.53 -14.96
CA ASP A 227 -0.70 24.74 -15.22
C ASP A 227 -0.32 26.19 -14.90
N LEU A 228 0.32 26.38 -13.74
CA LEU A 228 0.77 27.68 -13.24
C LEU A 228 2.18 27.96 -13.75
N LEU A 229 2.26 28.66 -14.88
CA LEU A 229 3.51 29.01 -15.52
C LEU A 229 4.29 30.05 -14.71
N GLY A 230 5.39 29.62 -14.14
CA GLY A 230 6.27 30.43 -13.32
C GLY A 230 7.74 30.15 -13.60
N TYR A 231 8.57 30.31 -12.58
CA TYR A 231 10.00 30.09 -12.68
C TYR A 231 10.60 29.76 -11.30
N ARG A 232 11.73 29.11 -11.26
CA ARG A 232 12.52 28.85 -10.04
C ARG A 232 13.60 29.94 -9.89
N LYS A 233 13.58 30.71 -8.80
CA LYS A 233 14.49 31.86 -8.61
C LYS A 233 15.93 31.44 -8.32
N TYR A 234 16.10 30.41 -7.51
CA TYR A 234 17.40 29.89 -7.07
C TYR A 234 17.69 28.56 -7.72
N GLY A 235 18.86 27.99 -7.49
CA GLY A 235 19.25 26.66 -7.96
C GLY A 235 18.38 25.53 -7.42
N HIS A 236 18.73 24.31 -7.78
CA HIS A 236 18.02 23.11 -7.33
C HIS A 236 18.06 22.98 -5.79
N ASN A 237 19.20 23.25 -5.20
CA ASN A 237 19.45 23.33 -3.76
C ASN A 237 20.31 24.54 -3.40
N GLU A 238 20.72 24.67 -2.14
CA GLU A 238 21.47 25.82 -1.65
C GLU A 238 22.89 25.93 -2.25
N GLY A 239 23.49 24.82 -2.62
CA GLY A 239 24.84 24.75 -3.23
C GLY A 239 24.85 24.83 -4.76
N ASP A 240 23.66 24.88 -5.41
CA ASP A 240 23.54 24.88 -6.86
C ASP A 240 23.59 26.30 -7.45
N GLU A 241 24.47 26.49 -8.45
CA GLU A 241 24.50 27.71 -9.28
C GLU A 241 23.80 27.44 -10.62
N PRO A 242 22.53 27.86 -10.77
CA PRO A 242 21.72 27.48 -11.92
C PRO A 242 22.17 28.08 -13.25
N ARG A 243 23.02 29.12 -13.23
CA ARG A 243 23.60 29.71 -14.44
C ARG A 243 24.61 28.79 -15.12
N PHE A 244 25.12 27.75 -14.45
CA PHE A 244 25.96 26.74 -15.09
C PHE A 244 25.21 26.00 -16.22
N THR A 245 23.93 25.79 -16.07
CA THR A 245 23.13 25.02 -17.03
C THR A 245 22.11 25.88 -17.80
N GLN A 246 21.55 26.92 -17.19
CA GLN A 246 20.56 27.84 -17.80
C GLN A 246 20.98 29.32 -17.70
N PRO A 247 22.11 29.73 -18.26
CA PRO A 247 22.62 31.08 -18.08
C PRO A 247 21.68 32.19 -18.64
N LYS A 248 21.05 31.93 -19.80
CA LYS A 248 20.14 32.85 -20.45
C LYS A 248 18.83 33.02 -19.65
N LEU A 249 18.22 31.90 -19.21
CA LEU A 249 17.00 31.91 -18.42
C LEU A 249 17.22 32.69 -17.11
N TYR A 250 18.29 32.39 -16.39
CA TYR A 250 18.57 33.04 -15.10
C TYR A 250 19.02 34.46 -15.19
N LYS A 251 19.49 34.91 -16.36
CA LYS A 251 19.68 36.32 -16.65
C LYS A 251 18.35 37.08 -16.63
N TYR A 252 17.30 36.51 -17.22
CA TYR A 252 15.93 37.13 -17.15
C TYR A 252 15.35 37.02 -15.74
N ILE A 253 15.46 35.88 -15.09
CA ILE A 253 14.94 35.63 -13.74
C ILE A 253 15.53 36.61 -12.72
N SER A 254 16.83 36.92 -12.81
CA SER A 254 17.50 37.84 -11.87
C SER A 254 16.92 39.24 -11.87
N GLY A 255 16.43 39.72 -13.01
CA GLY A 255 15.78 41.04 -13.17
C GLY A 255 14.27 41.02 -12.98
N HIS A 256 13.65 39.84 -12.86
CA HIS A 256 12.18 39.73 -12.76
C HIS A 256 11.68 40.01 -11.33
N PRO A 257 10.76 40.97 -11.11
CA PRO A 257 10.17 41.19 -9.81
C PRO A 257 9.37 39.97 -9.33
N ASN A 258 9.25 39.79 -8.04
CA ASN A 258 8.47 38.66 -7.55
C ASN A 258 6.95 38.91 -7.66
N PRO A 259 6.10 37.88 -7.73
CA PRO A 259 4.66 38.02 -7.96
C PRO A 259 3.95 38.90 -6.94
N ARG A 260 4.41 38.91 -5.67
CA ARG A 260 3.85 39.78 -4.64
C ARG A 260 4.07 41.25 -4.97
N ASP A 261 5.29 41.59 -5.40
CA ASP A 261 5.65 42.99 -5.70
C ASP A 261 4.92 43.46 -6.97
N ILE A 262 4.73 42.59 -7.96
CA ILE A 262 3.90 42.86 -9.14
C ILE A 262 2.46 43.17 -8.72
N TYR A 263 1.86 42.31 -7.89
CA TYR A 263 0.47 42.50 -7.46
C TYR A 263 0.30 43.71 -6.54
N ALA A 264 1.22 43.91 -5.59
CA ALA A 264 1.21 45.10 -4.74
C ALA A 264 1.30 46.41 -5.57
N SER A 265 2.17 46.46 -6.60
CA SER A 265 2.29 47.59 -7.51
C SER A 265 1.00 47.84 -8.30
N LYS A 266 0.35 46.75 -8.80
CA LYS A 266 -0.97 46.84 -9.45
C LYS A 266 -2.01 47.47 -8.53
N LEU A 267 -2.14 47.01 -7.30
CA LEU A 267 -3.13 47.49 -6.33
C LEU A 267 -2.83 48.95 -5.90
N LYS A 268 -1.55 49.32 -5.77
CA LYS A 268 -1.14 50.71 -5.50
C LYS A 268 -1.54 51.66 -6.65
N ASN A 269 -1.27 51.25 -7.90
CA ASN A 269 -1.64 52.02 -9.08
C ASN A 269 -3.16 52.20 -9.23
N GLN A 270 -3.93 51.25 -8.70
CA GLN A 270 -5.39 51.33 -8.63
C GLN A 270 -5.91 52.10 -7.41
N GLY A 271 -5.03 52.57 -6.51
CA GLY A 271 -5.41 53.29 -5.30
C GLY A 271 -6.07 52.44 -4.22
N ILE A 272 -5.97 51.11 -4.34
CA ILE A 272 -6.58 50.16 -3.38
C ILE A 272 -5.77 50.05 -2.10
N ILE A 273 -4.42 50.08 -2.19
CA ILE A 273 -3.49 50.01 -1.07
C ILE A 273 -2.41 51.07 -1.20
N ASN A 274 -1.72 51.38 -0.11
CA ASN A 274 -0.55 52.27 -0.07
C ASN A 274 0.70 51.51 0.44
N ASP A 275 1.85 52.18 0.52
CA ASP A 275 3.10 51.61 0.99
C ASP A 275 3.06 51.26 2.48
N ASP A 276 2.38 52.07 3.29
CA ASP A 276 2.23 51.82 4.72
C ASP A 276 1.49 50.50 4.98
N HIS A 277 0.46 50.20 4.18
CA HIS A 277 -0.29 48.97 4.27
C HIS A 277 0.61 47.72 4.01
N VAL A 278 1.44 47.79 2.96
CA VAL A 278 2.36 46.70 2.62
C VAL A 278 3.40 46.53 3.73
N SER A 279 4.00 47.61 4.20
CA SER A 279 5.03 47.58 5.25
C SER A 279 4.50 47.08 6.58
N LYS A 280 3.26 47.43 6.93
CA LYS A 280 2.60 46.93 8.14
C LYS A 280 2.43 45.41 8.12
N ILE A 281 1.91 44.85 7.01
CA ILE A 281 1.75 43.39 6.87
C ILE A 281 3.11 42.65 6.96
N GLU A 282 4.15 43.23 6.36
CA GLU A 282 5.49 42.65 6.44
C GLU A 282 6.01 42.62 7.88
N LEU A 283 5.91 43.75 8.58
CA LEU A 283 6.38 43.89 9.97
C LEU A 283 5.66 42.89 10.91
N GLU A 284 4.33 42.85 10.80
CA GLU A 284 3.52 41.93 11.60
C GLU A 284 3.95 40.45 11.39
N TYR A 285 4.15 40.06 10.13
CA TYR A 285 4.55 38.71 9.79
C TYR A 285 5.97 38.37 10.26
N PHE A 286 6.93 39.29 10.09
CA PHE A 286 8.29 39.09 10.58
C PHE A 286 8.36 39.03 12.10
N SER A 287 7.65 39.92 12.81
CA SER A 287 7.60 39.89 14.26
C SER A 287 7.03 38.58 14.82
N LYS A 288 6.00 38.05 14.15
CA LYS A 288 5.47 36.71 14.48
C LYS A 288 6.52 35.62 14.30
N LEU A 289 7.23 35.60 13.17
CA LEU A 289 8.26 34.58 12.90
C LEU A 289 9.43 34.66 13.88
N GLU A 290 9.87 35.88 14.26
CA GLU A 290 10.94 36.05 15.25
C GLU A 290 10.53 35.57 16.65
N ALA A 291 9.31 35.85 17.07
CA ALA A 291 8.79 35.35 18.32
C ALA A 291 8.73 33.82 18.34
N GLU A 292 8.22 33.18 17.30
CA GLU A 292 8.15 31.73 17.17
C GLU A 292 9.53 31.07 17.06
N LEU A 293 10.51 31.71 16.41
CA LEU A 293 11.91 31.26 16.37
C LEU A 293 12.55 31.30 17.77
N THR A 294 12.30 32.37 18.52
CA THR A 294 12.80 32.49 19.90
C THR A 294 12.21 31.42 20.80
N ASP A 295 10.91 31.13 20.64
CA ASP A 295 10.24 30.09 21.40
C ASP A 295 10.68 28.67 21.00
N SER A 296 11.04 28.45 19.72
CA SER A 296 11.54 27.14 19.27
C SER A 296 12.84 26.75 19.99
N LYS A 297 13.73 27.71 20.28
CA LYS A 297 14.99 27.49 20.95
C LYS A 297 14.85 26.97 22.38
N LYS A 298 13.70 27.17 23.01
CA LYS A 298 13.39 26.69 24.38
C LYS A 298 13.05 25.18 24.41
N LYS A 299 12.63 24.60 23.30
CA LYS A 299 12.33 23.16 23.19
C LYS A 299 13.62 22.35 23.13
N GLN A 300 13.69 21.22 23.84
CA GLN A 300 14.85 20.32 23.81
C GLN A 300 14.70 19.19 22.77
N LYS A 301 13.50 18.71 22.55
CA LYS A 301 13.17 17.62 21.64
C LYS A 301 12.04 17.96 20.67
N THR A 302 11.95 17.23 19.58
CA THR A 302 10.92 17.39 18.55
C THR A 302 10.01 16.14 18.53
N ASN A 303 8.72 16.33 18.25
CA ASN A 303 7.77 15.23 18.12
C ASN A 303 7.22 15.15 16.69
N ILE A 304 7.09 13.93 16.16
CA ILE A 304 6.35 13.65 14.93
C ILE A 304 4.89 13.42 15.31
N THR A 305 4.02 14.36 14.93
CA THR A 305 2.58 14.16 15.09
C THR A 305 2.09 13.17 14.04
N PRO A 306 1.43 12.06 14.43
CA PRO A 306 0.89 11.11 13.49
C PRO A 306 -0.14 11.75 12.56
N PHE A 307 -0.05 11.45 11.27
CA PHE A 307 -1.02 11.86 10.26
C PHE A 307 -2.33 11.07 10.47
N MET A 308 -3.49 11.73 10.37
CA MET A 308 -4.82 11.13 10.56
C MET A 308 -4.99 10.40 11.90
N GLN A 309 -4.47 10.96 12.99
CA GLN A 309 -4.46 10.33 14.31
C GLN A 309 -5.86 9.91 14.78
N GLU A 310 -6.89 10.67 14.46
CA GLU A 310 -8.29 10.40 14.82
C GLU A 310 -8.82 9.08 14.23
N VAL A 311 -8.39 8.73 13.01
CA VAL A 311 -8.80 7.48 12.35
C VAL A 311 -8.20 6.24 13.03
N TRP A 312 -7.06 6.44 13.71
CA TRP A 312 -6.30 5.39 14.39
C TRP A 312 -6.54 5.34 15.90
N GLU A 313 -7.55 6.05 16.40
CA GLU A 313 -7.92 5.98 17.82
C GLU A 313 -8.31 4.55 18.20
N GLY A 314 -7.79 4.08 19.35
CA GLY A 314 -8.00 2.71 19.83
C GLY A 314 -7.06 1.64 19.25
N PHE A 315 -6.20 2.00 18.27
CA PHE A 315 -5.13 1.13 17.79
C PHE A 315 -3.81 1.42 18.51
N THR A 316 -3.07 0.36 18.82
CA THR A 316 -1.78 0.46 19.51
C THR A 316 -0.64 -0.01 18.60
N ARG A 317 0.55 0.54 18.81
CA ARG A 317 1.77 -0.03 18.25
C ARG A 317 2.22 -1.19 19.10
N VAL A 318 2.85 -2.16 18.46
CA VAL A 318 3.25 -3.41 19.12
C VAL A 318 4.64 -3.84 18.68
N ASP A 319 5.32 -4.56 19.58
CA ASP A 319 6.60 -5.21 19.36
C ASP A 319 6.44 -6.66 18.82
N GLU A 320 7.56 -7.29 18.48
CA GLU A 320 7.63 -8.68 18.00
C GLU A 320 6.95 -9.66 18.96
N LYS A 321 7.14 -9.46 20.26
CA LYS A 321 6.54 -10.32 21.29
C LYS A 321 5.01 -10.33 21.15
N LYS A 322 4.41 -9.16 20.98
CA LYS A 322 2.97 -9.00 20.79
C LYS A 322 2.50 -9.55 19.45
N MET A 323 3.29 -9.36 18.39
CA MET A 323 3.00 -9.92 17.06
C MET A 323 3.02 -11.45 17.04
N LEU A 324 3.76 -12.10 17.94
CA LEU A 324 3.86 -13.57 18.07
C LEU A 324 2.88 -14.16 19.07
N GLU A 325 2.04 -13.37 19.73
CA GLU A 325 1.00 -13.88 20.63
C GLU A 325 -0.10 -14.63 19.87
N ASP A 326 -0.76 -15.51 20.60
CA ASP A 326 -1.94 -16.23 20.12
C ASP A 326 -3.18 -15.34 20.21
N TYR A 327 -3.88 -15.20 19.09
CA TYR A 327 -5.13 -14.45 19.01
C TYR A 327 -6.30 -15.40 18.73
N LYS A 328 -7.43 -15.15 19.41
CA LYS A 328 -8.67 -15.88 19.13
C LYS A 328 -9.21 -15.41 17.78
N THR A 329 -9.15 -16.28 16.79
CA THR A 329 -9.57 -16.00 15.40
C THR A 329 -10.65 -16.97 14.91
N SER A 330 -11.08 -17.90 15.75
CA SER A 330 -12.18 -18.81 15.47
C SER A 330 -13.51 -18.07 15.37
N SER A 331 -14.44 -18.60 14.58
CA SER A 331 -15.81 -18.10 14.45
C SER A 331 -16.81 -19.16 14.86
N VAL A 332 -18.02 -18.76 15.24
CA VAL A 332 -19.07 -19.69 15.67
C VAL A 332 -19.53 -20.52 14.47
N LYS A 333 -19.68 -21.84 14.65
CA LYS A 333 -20.08 -22.79 13.58
C LYS A 333 -21.33 -22.35 12.84
N LYS A 334 -22.33 -21.83 13.58
CA LYS A 334 -23.58 -21.32 13.00
C LYS A 334 -23.32 -20.20 12.00
N ASP A 335 -22.43 -19.25 12.34
CA ASP A 335 -22.12 -18.09 11.49
C ASP A 335 -21.36 -18.54 10.23
N ILE A 336 -20.38 -19.44 10.38
CA ILE A 336 -19.67 -20.04 9.24
C ILE A 336 -20.62 -20.71 8.27
N LEU A 337 -21.58 -21.52 8.78
CA LEU A 337 -22.56 -22.22 7.94
C LEU A 337 -23.55 -21.26 7.29
N ASN A 338 -23.95 -20.19 7.97
CA ASN A 338 -24.83 -19.15 7.39
C ASN A 338 -24.13 -18.41 6.26
N VAL A 339 -22.87 -17.99 6.47
CA VAL A 339 -22.05 -17.39 5.42
C VAL A 339 -21.86 -18.34 4.25
N ALA A 340 -21.57 -19.62 4.52
CA ALA A 340 -21.46 -20.63 3.46
C ALA A 340 -22.73 -20.75 2.62
N ARG A 341 -23.92 -20.81 3.27
CA ARG A 341 -25.21 -20.83 2.55
C ARG A 341 -25.38 -19.59 1.67
N SER A 342 -25.06 -18.40 2.18
CA SER A 342 -25.16 -17.15 1.40
C SER A 342 -24.23 -17.16 0.18
N ILE A 343 -23.02 -17.71 0.32
CA ILE A 343 -22.06 -17.81 -0.78
C ILE A 343 -22.56 -18.75 -1.87
N ILE A 344 -23.10 -19.92 -1.52
CA ILE A 344 -23.52 -20.94 -2.51
C ILE A 344 -24.92 -20.70 -3.08
N SER A 345 -25.73 -19.87 -2.44
CA SER A 345 -27.10 -19.61 -2.85
C SER A 345 -27.13 -18.73 -4.09
N LEU A 346 -27.47 -19.31 -5.22
CA LEU A 346 -27.62 -18.58 -6.47
C LEU A 346 -29.05 -18.06 -6.67
N PRO A 347 -29.25 -16.81 -7.09
CA PRO A 347 -30.55 -16.31 -7.48
C PRO A 347 -31.05 -17.02 -8.76
N ASN A 348 -32.34 -16.95 -9.02
CA ASN A 348 -32.94 -17.52 -10.23
C ASN A 348 -32.60 -16.67 -11.46
N LYS A 349 -31.35 -16.77 -11.92
CA LYS A 349 -30.79 -16.11 -13.10
C LYS A 349 -29.99 -17.14 -13.91
N PRO A 350 -29.87 -16.97 -15.23
CA PRO A 350 -29.04 -17.84 -16.05
C PRO A 350 -27.56 -17.56 -15.77
N PHE A 351 -26.90 -18.53 -15.14
CA PHE A 351 -25.45 -18.53 -14.95
C PHE A 351 -24.81 -19.64 -15.80
N LEU A 352 -23.57 -19.42 -16.20
CA LEU A 352 -22.78 -20.40 -16.91
C LEU A 352 -22.82 -21.78 -16.22
N ARG A 353 -23.14 -22.84 -16.94
CA ARG A 353 -23.26 -24.20 -16.38
C ARG A 353 -22.02 -24.64 -15.57
N LYS A 354 -20.84 -24.15 -15.93
CA LYS A 354 -19.60 -24.43 -15.16
C LYS A 354 -19.63 -23.79 -13.76
N ILE A 355 -20.23 -22.62 -13.62
CA ILE A 355 -20.40 -21.92 -12.35
C ILE A 355 -21.37 -22.71 -11.47
N ILE A 356 -22.54 -23.09 -12.02
CA ILE A 356 -23.52 -23.89 -11.28
C ILE A 356 -22.86 -25.17 -10.72
N LYS A 357 -22.14 -25.92 -11.55
CA LYS A 357 -21.43 -27.12 -11.11
C LYS A 357 -20.35 -26.86 -10.03
N LEU A 358 -19.68 -25.72 -10.10
CA LEU A 358 -18.69 -25.33 -9.09
C LEU A 358 -19.38 -25.09 -7.75
N PHE A 359 -20.51 -24.39 -7.76
CA PHE A 359 -21.28 -24.08 -6.55
C PHE A 359 -21.92 -25.34 -5.94
N ASP A 360 -22.45 -26.24 -6.76
CA ASP A 360 -22.90 -27.58 -6.32
C ASP A 360 -21.79 -28.37 -5.64
N SER A 361 -20.57 -28.28 -6.19
CA SER A 361 -19.39 -28.96 -5.60
C SER A 361 -18.99 -28.35 -4.26
N ARG A 362 -19.07 -27.02 -4.10
CA ARG A 362 -18.83 -26.31 -2.85
C ARG A 362 -19.87 -26.67 -1.79
N GLU A 363 -21.13 -26.77 -2.20
CA GLU A 363 -22.24 -27.19 -1.32
C GLU A 363 -21.95 -28.58 -0.73
N LYS A 364 -21.66 -29.56 -1.59
CA LYS A 364 -21.32 -30.92 -1.16
C LYS A 364 -20.11 -30.96 -0.24
N LEU A 365 -19.04 -30.23 -0.61
CA LEU A 365 -17.83 -30.21 0.19
C LEU A 365 -18.09 -29.73 1.63
N ILE A 366 -18.90 -28.70 1.79
CA ILE A 366 -19.17 -28.08 3.09
C ILE A 366 -20.25 -28.85 3.86
N PHE A 367 -21.41 -29.08 3.25
CA PHE A 367 -22.58 -29.56 3.99
C PHE A 367 -22.69 -31.09 4.07
N GLU A 368 -22.13 -31.83 3.10
CA GLU A 368 -22.09 -33.29 3.16
C GLU A 368 -20.79 -33.80 3.81
N ASN A 369 -19.63 -33.17 3.46
CA ASN A 369 -18.32 -33.66 3.87
C ASN A 369 -17.71 -32.92 5.08
N GLY A 370 -18.28 -31.78 5.49
CA GLY A 370 -17.77 -30.97 6.59
C GLY A 370 -16.37 -30.38 6.33
N LYS A 371 -16.02 -30.12 5.06
CA LYS A 371 -14.70 -29.68 4.63
C LYS A 371 -14.74 -28.39 3.84
N VAL A 372 -13.62 -27.69 3.79
CA VAL A 372 -13.41 -26.46 3.02
C VAL A 372 -12.11 -26.54 2.22
N ASP A 373 -12.16 -26.07 0.99
CA ASP A 373 -10.98 -25.82 0.15
C ASP A 373 -10.42 -24.40 0.38
N TRP A 374 -9.36 -24.06 -0.33
CA TRP A 374 -8.71 -22.76 -0.22
C TRP A 374 -9.64 -21.59 -0.50
N ALA A 375 -10.36 -21.66 -1.63
CA ALA A 375 -11.25 -20.58 -2.05
C ALA A 375 -12.42 -20.37 -1.08
N MET A 376 -13.01 -21.46 -0.58
CA MET A 376 -14.08 -21.35 0.41
C MET A 376 -13.59 -20.84 1.76
N ALA A 377 -12.40 -21.25 2.22
CA ALA A 377 -11.82 -20.72 3.46
C ALA A 377 -11.55 -19.21 3.37
N GLU A 378 -11.08 -18.74 2.21
CA GLU A 378 -10.90 -17.33 1.91
C GLU A 378 -12.24 -16.57 1.98
N LEU A 379 -13.26 -17.03 1.24
CA LEU A 379 -14.59 -16.39 1.21
C LEU A 379 -15.29 -16.45 2.58
N LEU A 380 -15.12 -17.52 3.34
CA LEU A 380 -15.64 -17.65 4.71
C LEU A 380 -14.95 -16.69 5.67
N ALA A 381 -13.65 -16.46 5.52
CA ALA A 381 -12.95 -15.44 6.32
C ALA A 381 -13.54 -14.05 6.06
N TYR A 382 -13.76 -13.70 4.80
CA TYR A 382 -14.41 -12.43 4.44
C TYR A 382 -15.83 -12.34 5.00
N GLY A 383 -16.66 -13.33 4.75
CA GLY A 383 -18.06 -13.30 5.18
C GLY A 383 -18.24 -13.28 6.69
N THR A 384 -17.38 -13.96 7.45
CA THR A 384 -17.42 -13.89 8.93
C THR A 384 -16.95 -12.54 9.46
N LEU A 385 -15.97 -11.89 8.81
CA LEU A 385 -15.56 -10.52 9.14
C LEU A 385 -16.66 -9.50 8.82
N LEU A 386 -17.36 -9.66 7.68
CA LEU A 386 -18.54 -8.84 7.35
C LEU A 386 -19.63 -8.94 8.44
N ASN A 387 -19.91 -10.13 8.94
CA ASN A 387 -20.87 -10.34 10.05
C ASN A 387 -20.43 -9.65 11.35
N GLU A 388 -19.14 -9.48 11.55
CA GLU A 388 -18.54 -8.79 12.71
C GLU A 388 -18.42 -7.27 12.50
N GLY A 389 -18.93 -6.74 11.38
CA GLY A 389 -18.98 -5.31 11.08
C GLY A 389 -17.72 -4.76 10.38
N PHE A 390 -16.76 -5.59 10.01
CA PHE A 390 -15.61 -5.16 9.24
C PHE A 390 -15.94 -5.08 7.74
N ASN A 391 -15.45 -4.06 7.07
CA ASN A 391 -15.48 -3.99 5.63
C ASN A 391 -14.38 -4.87 5.02
N VAL A 392 -14.59 -5.32 3.78
CA VAL A 392 -13.57 -6.01 2.98
C VAL A 392 -13.47 -5.35 1.61
N ARG A 393 -12.27 -4.93 1.24
CA ARG A 393 -11.95 -4.41 -0.09
C ARG A 393 -10.85 -5.25 -0.72
N ILE A 394 -11.08 -5.71 -1.95
CA ILE A 394 -10.06 -6.43 -2.72
C ILE A 394 -9.92 -5.76 -4.07
N SER A 395 -8.69 -5.50 -4.49
CA SER A 395 -8.40 -5.06 -5.85
C SER A 395 -7.17 -5.76 -6.41
N GLY A 396 -7.07 -5.77 -7.72
CA GLY A 396 -6.00 -6.41 -8.47
C GLY A 396 -6.49 -6.93 -9.81
N GLN A 397 -5.61 -7.48 -10.60
CA GLN A 397 -5.92 -8.00 -11.93
C GLN A 397 -6.65 -9.34 -11.80
N ASP A 398 -7.81 -9.51 -12.46
CA ASP A 398 -8.65 -10.72 -12.44
C ASP A 398 -9.17 -11.14 -11.04
N VAL A 399 -9.17 -10.29 -10.03
CA VAL A 399 -9.48 -10.68 -8.64
C VAL A 399 -10.94 -11.13 -8.45
N GLU A 400 -11.89 -10.62 -9.22
CA GLU A 400 -13.31 -10.95 -9.10
C GLU A 400 -13.57 -12.45 -9.31
N ARG A 401 -12.86 -13.04 -10.26
CA ARG A 401 -12.86 -14.47 -10.56
C ARG A 401 -11.73 -15.20 -9.82
N GLY A 402 -10.65 -14.51 -9.56
CA GLY A 402 -9.32 -15.02 -9.23
C GLY A 402 -8.55 -15.41 -10.49
N THR A 403 -7.25 -15.03 -10.59
CA THR A 403 -6.39 -15.31 -11.76
C THR A 403 -6.44 -16.80 -12.17
N PHE A 404 -6.52 -17.69 -11.19
CA PHE A 404 -6.58 -19.15 -11.40
C PHE A 404 -8.02 -19.71 -11.42
N SER A 405 -9.04 -18.88 -11.63
CA SER A 405 -10.46 -19.29 -11.64
C SER A 405 -10.89 -20.05 -10.37
N HIS A 406 -10.48 -19.62 -9.22
CA HIS A 406 -10.74 -20.27 -7.93
C HIS A 406 -11.79 -19.54 -7.11
N ARG A 407 -11.76 -18.20 -7.06
CA ARG A 407 -12.57 -17.38 -6.16
C ARG A 407 -14.02 -17.27 -6.59
N HIS A 408 -14.30 -16.73 -7.77
CA HIS A 408 -15.63 -16.46 -8.28
C HIS A 408 -16.48 -15.68 -7.26
N ALA A 409 -15.98 -14.52 -6.79
CA ALA A 409 -16.66 -13.64 -5.86
C ALA A 409 -17.69 -12.74 -6.54
N VAL A 410 -17.56 -12.53 -7.84
CA VAL A 410 -18.54 -11.87 -8.71
C VAL A 410 -18.97 -12.85 -9.78
N LEU A 411 -20.28 -13.00 -9.91
CA LEU A 411 -20.89 -13.83 -10.95
C LEU A 411 -21.65 -12.93 -11.93
N LYS A 412 -21.61 -13.29 -13.22
CA LYS A 412 -22.34 -12.55 -14.26
C LYS A 412 -23.43 -13.42 -14.86
N SER A 413 -24.60 -12.83 -15.04
CA SER A 413 -25.70 -13.47 -15.78
C SER A 413 -25.34 -13.58 -17.28
N GLU A 414 -25.63 -14.73 -17.91
CA GLU A 414 -25.28 -14.97 -19.32
C GLU A 414 -26.07 -14.11 -20.30
N ASP A 415 -27.27 -13.63 -19.91
CA ASP A 415 -28.15 -12.85 -20.79
C ASP A 415 -28.03 -11.33 -20.63
N SER A 416 -27.58 -10.85 -19.46
CA SER A 416 -27.58 -9.41 -19.14
C SER A 416 -26.23 -8.87 -18.67
N GLU A 417 -25.23 -9.74 -18.40
CA GLU A 417 -23.95 -9.41 -17.74
C GLU A 417 -24.12 -8.75 -16.36
N GLU A 418 -25.34 -8.79 -15.80
CA GLU A 418 -25.60 -8.25 -14.47
C GLU A 418 -24.77 -8.97 -13.42
N GLU A 419 -24.11 -8.20 -12.58
CA GLU A 419 -23.21 -8.71 -11.53
C GLU A 419 -24.01 -9.16 -10.30
N TYR A 420 -23.64 -10.31 -9.77
CA TYR A 420 -24.10 -10.82 -8.51
C TYR A 420 -22.92 -11.11 -7.57
N LEU A 421 -22.96 -10.51 -6.39
CA LEU A 421 -21.94 -10.65 -5.35
C LEU A 421 -22.53 -11.44 -4.17
N PRO A 422 -22.27 -12.76 -4.07
CA PRO A 422 -22.84 -13.60 -3.02
C PRO A 422 -22.58 -13.08 -1.60
N LEU A 423 -21.37 -12.58 -1.30
CA LEU A 423 -21.02 -12.07 0.01
C LEU A 423 -21.81 -10.81 0.43
N ASN A 424 -22.39 -10.07 -0.51
CA ASN A 424 -23.28 -8.95 -0.20
C ASN A 424 -24.69 -9.38 0.19
N ASN A 425 -25.02 -10.68 0.15
CA ASN A 425 -26.29 -11.23 0.58
C ASN A 425 -26.21 -11.99 1.90
N VAL A 426 -25.10 -11.90 2.61
CA VAL A 426 -24.99 -12.44 3.97
C VAL A 426 -25.91 -11.67 4.88
N ASP A 427 -26.79 -12.38 5.59
CA ASP A 427 -27.81 -11.78 6.46
C ASP A 427 -27.23 -11.51 7.85
N SER A 428 -27.00 -10.22 8.17
CA SER A 428 -26.46 -9.79 9.46
C SER A 428 -26.95 -8.38 9.82
N ILE A 429 -27.17 -8.13 11.11
CA ILE A 429 -27.63 -6.84 11.65
C ILE A 429 -26.55 -5.75 11.54
N ASN A 430 -25.28 -6.12 11.74
CA ASN A 430 -24.11 -5.20 11.73
C ASN A 430 -23.18 -5.51 10.55
N LYS A 431 -23.75 -5.57 9.36
CA LYS A 431 -23.03 -6.03 8.19
C LYS A 431 -22.04 -5.01 7.65
N GLY A 432 -20.77 -5.42 7.55
CA GLY A 432 -19.77 -4.76 6.71
C GLY A 432 -20.10 -4.90 5.22
N LEU A 433 -19.42 -4.14 4.38
CA LEU A 433 -19.59 -4.18 2.93
C LEU A 433 -18.43 -4.93 2.27
N PHE A 434 -18.76 -5.84 1.36
CA PHE A 434 -17.78 -6.50 0.49
C PHE A 434 -17.66 -5.75 -0.83
N ARG A 435 -16.43 -5.34 -1.14
CA ARG A 435 -16.07 -4.65 -2.37
C ARG A 435 -14.92 -5.37 -3.03
N ILE A 436 -15.07 -5.67 -4.31
CA ILE A 436 -14.04 -6.33 -5.10
C ILE A 436 -14.03 -5.73 -6.51
N TYR A 437 -12.83 -5.46 -7.04
CA TYR A 437 -12.68 -4.77 -8.31
C TYR A 437 -11.49 -5.31 -9.10
N ASN A 438 -11.74 -5.73 -10.32
CA ASN A 438 -10.66 -5.91 -11.27
C ASN A 438 -9.98 -4.57 -11.54
N SER A 439 -8.68 -4.50 -11.31
CA SER A 439 -7.89 -3.29 -11.49
C SER A 439 -7.46 -3.09 -12.94
N PRO A 440 -7.06 -1.87 -13.33
CA PRO A 440 -6.26 -1.70 -14.53
C PRO A 440 -4.93 -2.46 -14.42
N LEU A 441 -4.21 -2.63 -15.55
CA LEU A 441 -2.86 -3.23 -15.60
C LEU A 441 -1.83 -2.21 -15.07
N SER A 442 -1.80 -2.07 -13.77
CA SER A 442 -0.93 -1.14 -13.05
C SER A 442 -0.69 -1.70 -11.65
N GLU A 443 0.53 -2.03 -11.33
CA GLU A 443 0.91 -2.43 -9.97
C GLU A 443 1.18 -1.21 -9.11
N TYR A 444 1.90 -0.21 -9.64
CA TYR A 444 2.34 0.97 -8.89
C TYR A 444 1.16 1.83 -8.43
N GLY A 445 0.32 2.26 -9.37
CA GLY A 445 -0.82 3.10 -9.07
C GLY A 445 -1.86 2.39 -8.20
N VAL A 446 -2.16 1.12 -8.49
CA VAL A 446 -3.18 0.35 -7.77
C VAL A 446 -2.74 0.00 -6.36
N LEU A 447 -1.50 -0.50 -6.15
CA LEU A 447 -1.00 -0.77 -4.80
C LEU A 447 -0.89 0.51 -3.98
N GLY A 448 -0.45 1.62 -4.59
CA GLY A 448 -0.43 2.91 -3.93
C GLY A 448 -1.82 3.39 -3.50
N PHE A 449 -2.82 3.21 -4.36
CA PHE A 449 -4.21 3.53 -4.04
C PHE A 449 -4.73 2.69 -2.86
N ASP A 450 -4.55 1.38 -2.89
CA ASP A 450 -5.02 0.50 -1.82
C ASP A 450 -4.26 0.70 -0.51
N TYR A 451 -2.97 1.06 -0.56
CA TYR A 451 -2.23 1.51 0.61
C TYR A 451 -2.87 2.76 1.24
N GLY A 452 -3.17 3.77 0.41
CA GLY A 452 -3.86 4.99 0.87
C GLY A 452 -5.25 4.70 1.42
N TYR A 453 -5.99 3.79 0.79
CA TYR A 453 -7.30 3.34 1.27
C TYR A 453 -7.19 2.67 2.65
N ALA A 454 -6.26 1.73 2.82
CA ALA A 454 -6.03 1.05 4.09
C ALA A 454 -5.57 2.00 5.20
N LEU A 455 -4.80 3.06 4.85
CA LEU A 455 -4.36 4.08 5.79
C LEU A 455 -5.55 4.87 6.37
N ALA A 456 -6.57 5.15 5.57
CA ALA A 456 -7.76 5.89 5.99
C ALA A 456 -8.91 4.98 6.45
N SER A 457 -8.75 3.65 6.44
CA SER A 457 -9.79 2.69 6.79
C SER A 457 -9.25 1.49 7.58
N PRO A 458 -8.81 1.67 8.83
CA PRO A 458 -8.21 0.60 9.64
C PRO A 458 -9.20 -0.54 9.98
N ASN A 459 -10.51 -0.31 9.87
CA ASN A 459 -11.57 -1.30 10.06
C ASN A 459 -12.00 -1.99 8.75
N CYS A 460 -11.24 -1.82 7.67
CA CYS A 460 -11.43 -2.52 6.42
C CYS A 460 -10.27 -3.49 6.17
N LEU A 461 -10.56 -4.74 5.87
CA LEU A 461 -9.59 -5.68 5.33
C LEU A 461 -9.32 -5.29 3.87
N THR A 462 -8.26 -4.54 3.66
CA THR A 462 -7.86 -4.07 2.32
C THR A 462 -6.80 -5.00 1.75
N ILE A 463 -7.09 -5.61 0.60
CA ILE A 463 -6.24 -6.59 -0.06
C ILE A 463 -5.91 -6.11 -1.47
N TRP A 464 -4.63 -6.09 -1.80
CA TRP A 464 -4.14 -6.02 -3.16
C TRP A 464 -3.60 -7.39 -3.59
N GLU A 465 -4.12 -7.94 -4.70
CA GLU A 465 -3.66 -9.21 -5.25
C GLU A 465 -2.90 -8.95 -6.56
N ALA A 466 -1.63 -9.32 -6.59
CA ALA A 466 -0.86 -9.36 -7.82
C ALA A 466 -1.36 -10.51 -8.71
N GLN A 467 -1.39 -10.35 -10.03
CA GLN A 467 -1.76 -11.44 -10.93
C GLN A 467 -0.78 -12.63 -10.81
N PHE A 468 0.50 -12.33 -10.66
CA PHE A 468 1.56 -13.19 -10.15
C PHE A 468 2.42 -12.35 -9.21
N GLY A 469 2.93 -12.95 -8.14
CA GLY A 469 3.79 -12.24 -7.20
C GLY A 469 5.06 -11.68 -7.84
N ASP A 470 5.50 -12.27 -8.94
CA ASP A 470 6.61 -11.78 -9.78
C ASP A 470 6.43 -10.32 -10.21
N PHE A 471 5.19 -9.89 -10.46
CA PHE A 471 4.90 -8.54 -10.97
C PHE A 471 4.85 -7.47 -9.88
N SER A 472 4.89 -7.85 -8.61
CA SER A 472 4.86 -6.88 -7.49
C SER A 472 6.04 -5.89 -7.54
N ASN A 473 7.12 -6.21 -8.25
CA ASN A 473 8.26 -5.33 -8.45
C ASN A 473 7.92 -4.07 -9.28
N GLY A 474 6.82 -4.07 -10.04
CA GLY A 474 6.29 -2.88 -10.69
C GLY A 474 5.85 -1.80 -9.70
N ALA A 475 5.56 -2.18 -8.44
CA ALA A 475 5.19 -1.30 -7.35
C ALA A 475 6.29 -1.14 -6.27
N GLN A 476 7.55 -1.42 -6.60
CA GLN A 476 8.64 -1.47 -5.62
C GLN A 476 8.77 -0.18 -4.81
N ILE A 477 8.49 0.99 -5.40
CA ILE A 477 8.52 2.28 -4.70
C ILE A 477 7.50 2.31 -3.55
N ILE A 478 6.28 1.80 -3.76
CA ILE A 478 5.27 1.72 -2.70
C ILE A 478 5.70 0.74 -1.61
N ILE A 479 6.28 -0.40 -2.00
CA ILE A 479 6.78 -1.40 -1.06
C ILE A 479 7.88 -0.82 -0.17
N ASP A 480 8.89 -0.18 -0.76
CA ASP A 480 10.07 0.32 -0.05
C ASP A 480 9.78 1.59 0.76
N GLN A 481 9.00 2.52 0.18
CA GLN A 481 8.86 3.86 0.75
C GLN A 481 7.65 4.01 1.68
N TYR A 482 6.64 3.16 1.54
CA TYR A 482 5.41 3.24 2.32
C TYR A 482 5.17 1.97 3.14
N ILE A 483 5.03 0.79 2.53
CA ILE A 483 4.65 -0.44 3.23
C ILE A 483 5.70 -0.82 4.29
N SER A 484 6.97 -0.84 3.93
CA SER A 484 8.04 -1.30 4.83
C SER A 484 8.54 -0.24 5.80
N SER A 485 8.41 1.05 5.49
CA SER A 485 9.14 2.10 6.21
C SER A 485 8.29 3.24 6.77
N ALA A 486 6.99 3.33 6.45
CA ALA A 486 6.16 4.45 6.87
C ALA A 486 5.94 4.51 8.39
N GLU A 487 5.91 3.38 9.08
CA GLU A 487 5.78 3.35 10.53
C GLU A 487 7.00 3.97 11.22
N ASP A 488 8.22 3.63 10.75
CA ASP A 488 9.46 4.13 11.30
C ASP A 488 9.72 5.61 10.96
N LYS A 489 9.38 6.01 9.72
CA LYS A 489 9.56 7.39 9.24
C LYS A 489 8.50 8.37 9.72
N TRP A 490 7.24 7.99 9.71
CA TRP A 490 6.09 8.89 9.86
C TRP A 490 5.11 8.48 10.95
N LYS A 491 5.42 7.45 11.71
CA LYS A 491 4.54 6.85 12.72
C LYS A 491 3.20 6.36 12.15
N LEU A 492 3.17 5.89 10.90
CA LEU A 492 1.95 5.44 10.23
C LEU A 492 1.80 3.93 10.30
N GLN A 493 0.73 3.47 10.92
CA GLN A 493 0.29 2.08 10.82
C GLN A 493 -0.47 1.85 9.51
N ASN A 494 -0.47 0.61 9.02
CA ASN A 494 -1.24 0.22 7.85
C ASN A 494 -1.62 -1.26 7.95
N GLY A 495 -2.84 -1.60 7.56
CA GLY A 495 -3.37 -2.97 7.60
C GLY A 495 -3.46 -3.65 6.23
N ILE A 496 -2.80 -3.12 5.21
CA ILE A 496 -2.87 -3.69 3.85
C ILE A 496 -2.36 -5.13 3.80
N VAL A 497 -3.03 -5.95 3.01
CA VAL A 497 -2.64 -7.32 2.73
C VAL A 497 -2.23 -7.42 1.27
N LEU A 498 -1.05 -7.98 1.01
CA LEU A 498 -0.59 -8.29 -0.34
C LEU A 498 -0.76 -9.79 -0.58
N TYR A 499 -1.57 -10.17 -1.57
CA TYR A 499 -1.62 -11.55 -2.07
C TYR A 499 -0.64 -11.68 -3.23
N LEU A 500 0.36 -12.53 -3.05
CA LEU A 500 1.46 -12.70 -3.98
C LEU A 500 1.54 -14.17 -4.42
N PRO A 501 0.91 -14.56 -5.54
CA PRO A 501 1.00 -15.92 -6.06
C PRO A 501 2.45 -16.33 -6.26
N HIS A 502 2.86 -17.43 -5.59
CA HIS A 502 4.21 -17.93 -5.52
C HIS A 502 4.23 -19.47 -5.60
N GLY A 503 5.17 -20.01 -6.34
CA GLY A 503 5.39 -21.47 -6.44
C GLY A 503 6.10 -21.83 -7.74
N TYR A 504 7.03 -22.76 -7.66
CA TYR A 504 7.83 -23.21 -8.80
C TYR A 504 7.15 -24.43 -9.46
N GLU A 505 6.47 -24.19 -10.57
CA GLU A 505 5.58 -25.14 -11.25
C GLU A 505 5.92 -25.33 -12.74
N GLY A 506 7.14 -24.96 -13.15
CA GLY A 506 7.57 -25.08 -14.53
C GLY A 506 7.04 -24.02 -15.49
N GLN A 507 6.51 -22.90 -14.95
CA GLN A 507 5.91 -21.81 -15.73
C GLN A 507 6.92 -20.71 -16.14
N GLY A 508 8.23 -20.97 -15.98
CA GLY A 508 9.28 -20.03 -16.37
C GLY A 508 9.64 -19.00 -15.29
N ALA A 509 10.48 -18.05 -15.67
CA ALA A 509 11.14 -17.14 -14.75
C ALA A 509 10.22 -16.08 -14.12
N GLU A 510 9.13 -15.73 -14.79
CA GLU A 510 8.29 -14.58 -14.44
C GLU A 510 6.91 -15.00 -13.90
N HIS A 511 6.71 -16.30 -13.64
CA HIS A 511 5.47 -16.88 -13.12
C HIS A 511 5.73 -17.88 -11.99
N SER A 512 6.85 -17.73 -11.29
CA SER A 512 7.31 -18.68 -10.27
C SER A 512 7.56 -18.02 -8.93
N SER A 513 8.12 -16.82 -8.86
CA SER A 513 8.61 -16.25 -7.62
C SER A 513 8.09 -14.85 -7.35
N ALA A 514 7.40 -14.69 -6.24
CA ALA A 514 7.07 -13.38 -5.66
C ALA A 514 8.31 -12.66 -5.08
N ARG A 515 9.52 -13.18 -5.26
CA ARG A 515 10.74 -12.63 -4.69
C ARG A 515 10.67 -12.47 -3.17
N MET A 516 10.30 -13.54 -2.51
CA MET A 516 10.15 -13.62 -1.04
C MET A 516 11.35 -13.02 -0.30
N GLU A 517 12.56 -13.26 -0.78
CA GLU A 517 13.81 -12.75 -0.24
C GLU A 517 13.86 -11.21 -0.15
N ARG A 518 13.22 -10.49 -1.07
CA ARG A 518 13.18 -9.02 -1.06
C ARG A 518 12.32 -8.50 0.09
N TYR A 519 11.14 -9.11 0.28
CA TYR A 519 10.27 -8.76 1.40
C TYR A 519 10.91 -9.09 2.75
N LEU A 520 11.52 -10.28 2.86
CA LEU A 520 12.23 -10.69 4.08
C LEU A 520 13.44 -9.79 4.40
N GLN A 521 14.10 -9.25 3.38
CA GLN A 521 15.16 -8.25 3.57
C GLN A 521 14.63 -6.93 4.13
N LEU A 522 13.40 -6.52 3.75
CA LEU A 522 12.76 -5.30 4.24
C LEU A 522 12.14 -5.46 5.63
N CYS A 523 12.01 -6.69 6.12
CA CYS A 523 11.46 -6.98 7.45
C CYS A 523 12.43 -6.56 8.55
N ALA A 524 12.03 -5.57 9.35
CA ALA A 524 12.80 -5.05 10.48
C ALA A 524 11.91 -4.26 11.45
N LYS A 525 12.32 -4.13 12.72
CA LYS A 525 11.62 -3.30 13.71
C LYS A 525 10.09 -3.55 13.76
N ASP A 526 9.68 -4.80 13.63
CA ASP A 526 8.27 -5.21 13.72
C ASP A 526 7.33 -4.56 12.68
N ASN A 527 7.86 -4.22 11.52
CA ASN A 527 7.18 -3.40 10.52
C ASN A 527 6.07 -4.09 9.73
N MET A 528 6.10 -5.43 9.58
CA MET A 528 5.13 -6.17 8.79
C MET A 528 5.04 -7.65 9.19
N TYR A 529 4.08 -8.39 8.64
CA TYR A 529 4.06 -9.85 8.65
C TYR A 529 4.47 -10.40 7.29
N ALA A 530 5.17 -11.54 7.28
CA ALA A 530 5.39 -12.35 6.08
C ALA A 530 4.96 -13.79 6.35
N ALA A 531 4.02 -14.32 5.56
CA ALA A 531 3.43 -15.64 5.75
C ALA A 531 3.28 -16.40 4.43
N ASN A 532 3.32 -17.75 4.53
CA ASN A 532 3.14 -18.64 3.40
C ASN A 532 2.34 -19.88 3.87
N CYS A 533 1.02 -19.73 3.90
CA CYS A 533 0.10 -20.73 4.42
C CYS A 533 0.03 -21.98 3.53
N THR A 534 -0.14 -23.14 4.16
CA THR A 534 -0.28 -24.44 3.48
C THR A 534 -1.67 -25.05 3.65
N THR A 535 -2.50 -24.55 4.56
CA THR A 535 -3.84 -25.07 4.78
C THR A 535 -4.94 -24.01 4.66
N PRO A 536 -6.14 -24.37 4.19
CA PRO A 536 -7.30 -23.49 4.16
C PRO A 536 -7.65 -22.90 5.53
N SER A 537 -7.60 -23.69 6.61
CA SER A 537 -7.89 -23.21 7.96
C SER A 537 -6.89 -22.17 8.42
N ASN A 538 -5.60 -22.35 8.12
CA ASN A 538 -4.58 -21.38 8.51
C ASN A 538 -4.72 -20.05 7.75
N LEU A 539 -5.10 -20.08 6.47
CA LEU A 539 -5.47 -18.88 5.72
C LEU A 539 -6.65 -18.15 6.36
N PHE A 540 -7.73 -18.87 6.68
CA PHE A 540 -8.91 -18.31 7.34
C PHE A 540 -8.52 -17.57 8.63
N HIS A 541 -7.73 -18.20 9.49
CA HIS A 541 -7.30 -17.62 10.74
C HIS A 541 -6.33 -16.44 10.57
N LEU A 542 -5.45 -16.49 9.58
CA LEU A 542 -4.51 -15.42 9.29
C LEU A 542 -5.24 -14.12 8.89
N LEU A 543 -6.22 -14.24 7.99
CA LEU A 543 -7.02 -13.09 7.53
C LEU A 543 -7.86 -12.49 8.66
N ARG A 544 -8.45 -13.33 9.49
CA ARG A 544 -9.21 -12.87 10.66
C ARG A 544 -8.29 -12.23 11.70
N ARG A 545 -7.09 -12.77 11.93
CA ARG A 545 -6.08 -12.18 12.81
C ARG A 545 -5.77 -10.73 12.40
N GLN A 546 -5.65 -10.47 11.10
CA GLN A 546 -5.37 -9.13 10.57
C GLN A 546 -6.38 -8.08 11.04
N MET A 547 -7.64 -8.47 11.25
CA MET A 547 -8.71 -7.55 11.64
C MET A 547 -9.07 -7.58 13.12
N LEU A 548 -8.92 -8.72 13.79
CA LEU A 548 -9.35 -8.90 15.16
C LEU A 548 -8.34 -8.39 16.21
N THR A 549 -7.14 -8.06 15.81
CA THR A 549 -6.13 -7.42 16.68
C THR A 549 -6.40 -5.92 16.82
N LYS A 550 -5.93 -5.33 17.93
CA LYS A 550 -5.98 -3.87 18.17
C LYS A 550 -4.74 -3.13 17.66
N PHE A 551 -4.11 -3.68 16.67
CA PHE A 551 -3.00 -3.07 15.93
C PHE A 551 -3.08 -3.50 14.46
N ARG A 552 -2.41 -2.76 13.60
CA ARG A 552 -2.33 -3.09 12.18
C ARG A 552 -0.87 -3.13 11.74
N LYS A 553 -0.53 -4.18 11.02
CA LYS A 553 0.76 -4.31 10.32
C LYS A 553 0.47 -4.78 8.90
N PRO A 554 1.18 -4.31 7.89
CA PRO A 554 1.10 -4.88 6.56
C PRO A 554 1.33 -6.39 6.59
N LEU A 555 0.54 -7.15 5.84
CA LEU A 555 0.68 -8.59 5.71
C LEU A 555 1.12 -8.95 4.29
N ILE A 556 2.31 -9.50 4.15
CA ILE A 556 2.80 -10.07 2.91
C ILE A 556 2.46 -11.56 2.92
N LEU A 557 1.47 -11.94 2.12
CA LEU A 557 1.00 -13.33 2.04
C LEU A 557 1.38 -13.93 0.68
N PHE A 558 2.30 -14.89 0.72
CA PHE A 558 2.64 -15.71 -0.44
C PHE A 558 1.52 -16.72 -0.65
N THR A 559 0.75 -16.56 -1.72
CA THR A 559 -0.42 -17.39 -2.00
C THR A 559 -0.08 -18.50 -3.00
N PRO A 560 -0.73 -19.67 -2.89
CA PRO A 560 -0.48 -20.77 -3.79
C PRO A 560 -1.13 -20.58 -5.17
N LYS A 561 -0.69 -21.39 -6.13
CA LYS A 561 -1.26 -21.53 -7.47
C LYS A 561 -1.86 -22.92 -7.68
N SER A 562 -1.02 -23.96 -7.85
CA SER A 562 -1.50 -25.34 -8.04
C SER A 562 -2.23 -25.90 -6.82
N LEU A 563 -1.84 -25.48 -5.61
CA LEU A 563 -2.49 -25.94 -4.38
C LEU A 563 -3.96 -25.54 -4.26
N LEU A 564 -4.41 -24.51 -4.98
CA LEU A 564 -5.82 -24.10 -5.02
C LEU A 564 -6.80 -25.22 -5.40
N ARG A 565 -6.31 -26.28 -6.07
CA ARG A 565 -7.08 -27.46 -6.47
C ARG A 565 -6.45 -28.77 -6.03
N HIS A 566 -5.46 -28.71 -5.15
CA HIS A 566 -4.76 -29.90 -4.71
C HIS A 566 -5.63 -30.69 -3.72
N PRO A 567 -5.83 -32.03 -3.92
CA PRO A 567 -6.78 -32.81 -3.10
C PRO A 567 -6.40 -32.92 -1.62
N LYS A 568 -5.11 -32.76 -1.28
CA LYS A 568 -4.63 -32.74 0.11
C LYS A 568 -4.76 -31.35 0.78
N VAL A 569 -5.11 -30.29 0.04
CA VAL A 569 -5.25 -28.91 0.55
C VAL A 569 -6.71 -28.64 0.91
N ILE A 570 -7.15 -29.33 1.93
CA ILE A 570 -8.51 -29.29 2.46
C ILE A 570 -8.42 -29.28 3.99
N SER A 571 -9.27 -28.48 4.65
CA SER A 571 -9.41 -28.44 6.11
C SER A 571 -10.82 -28.85 6.55
N ASN A 572 -10.94 -29.36 7.78
CA ASN A 572 -12.24 -29.59 8.38
C ASN A 572 -12.84 -28.26 8.84
N ILE A 573 -14.14 -28.12 8.70
CA ILE A 573 -14.86 -26.91 9.12
C ILE A 573 -14.71 -26.64 10.63
N ASP A 574 -14.52 -27.68 11.43
CA ASP A 574 -14.32 -27.58 12.87
C ASP A 574 -12.98 -26.90 13.23
N GLU A 575 -11.99 -26.95 12.35
CA GLU A 575 -10.75 -26.19 12.52
C GLU A 575 -11.00 -24.67 12.49
N LEU A 576 -11.98 -24.20 11.72
CA LEU A 576 -12.34 -22.78 11.66
C LEU A 576 -13.07 -22.29 12.93
N THR A 577 -13.65 -23.25 13.69
CA THR A 577 -14.44 -22.95 14.90
C THR A 577 -13.65 -23.08 16.20
N SER A 578 -12.61 -23.85 16.22
CA SER A 578 -11.88 -24.24 17.45
C SER A 578 -10.38 -23.94 17.41
N SER A 579 -9.82 -23.58 16.26
CA SER A 579 -8.40 -23.32 16.09
C SER A 579 -8.07 -21.80 16.05
N LYS A 580 -6.84 -21.50 15.73
CA LYS A 580 -6.25 -20.16 15.56
C LYS A 580 -5.19 -20.25 14.46
N PHE A 581 -4.58 -19.13 14.06
CA PHE A 581 -3.43 -19.16 13.18
C PHE A 581 -2.25 -19.93 13.84
N ILE A 582 -1.68 -20.88 13.13
CA ILE A 582 -0.59 -21.74 13.60
C ILE A 582 0.69 -21.39 12.83
N PRO A 583 1.66 -20.67 13.45
CA PRO A 583 2.87 -20.20 12.77
C PRO A 583 3.83 -21.32 12.36
N VAL A 584 3.81 -22.45 13.08
CA VAL A 584 4.63 -23.65 12.82
C VAL A 584 3.73 -24.87 12.93
N ILE A 585 3.62 -25.65 11.88
CA ILE A 585 2.82 -26.87 11.87
C ILE A 585 3.76 -28.08 11.92
N THR A 586 3.65 -28.82 13.02
CA THR A 586 4.44 -30.01 13.28
C THR A 586 4.05 -31.19 12.37
N ASP A 587 4.97 -32.13 12.14
CA ASP A 587 4.63 -33.40 11.55
C ASP A 587 4.02 -34.31 12.64
N SER A 588 2.77 -34.74 12.43
CA SER A 588 2.03 -35.62 13.33
C SER A 588 1.99 -37.09 12.87
N GLU A 589 2.53 -37.36 11.67
CA GLU A 589 2.47 -38.71 11.07
C GLU A 589 3.65 -39.59 11.49
N ILE A 590 4.74 -38.99 11.95
CA ILE A 590 5.97 -39.69 12.29
C ILE A 590 6.22 -39.62 13.80
N GLU A 591 6.51 -40.78 14.41
CA GLU A 591 6.88 -40.85 15.82
C GLU A 591 8.24 -40.14 16.04
N PRO A 592 8.36 -39.20 17.00
CA PRO A 592 9.57 -38.46 17.21
C PRO A 592 10.85 -39.27 17.39
N ASP A 593 10.76 -40.39 18.11
CA ASP A 593 11.90 -41.25 18.41
C ASP A 593 12.50 -41.98 17.20
N LYS A 594 11.73 -42.02 16.08
CA LYS A 594 12.13 -42.67 14.83
C LYS A 594 12.75 -41.71 13.81
N VAL A 595 12.91 -40.42 14.15
CA VAL A 595 13.32 -39.39 13.23
C VAL A 595 14.84 -39.21 13.24
N ASP A 596 15.49 -39.48 12.12
CA ASP A 596 16.91 -39.20 11.88
C ASP A 596 17.13 -37.86 11.18
N SER A 597 16.14 -37.41 10.38
CA SER A 597 16.18 -36.17 9.62
C SER A 597 14.97 -35.32 9.93
N LEU A 598 15.21 -34.07 10.34
CA LEU A 598 14.19 -33.05 10.59
C LEU A 598 14.25 -32.00 9.48
N VAL A 599 13.19 -31.92 8.69
CA VAL A 599 13.09 -31.00 7.54
C VAL A 599 12.16 -29.86 7.87
N PHE A 600 12.64 -28.63 7.76
CA PHE A 600 11.83 -27.43 7.78
C PHE A 600 11.63 -26.91 6.36
N CYS A 601 10.39 -26.53 6.01
CA CYS A 601 10.04 -25.95 4.71
C CYS A 601 8.90 -24.95 4.85
N SER A 602 8.55 -24.26 3.77
CA SER A 602 7.44 -23.31 3.70
C SER A 602 6.65 -23.49 2.41
N GLY A 603 5.35 -23.25 2.46
CA GLY A 603 4.47 -23.20 1.30
C GLY A 603 4.33 -24.51 0.53
N LYS A 604 4.14 -24.39 -0.78
CA LYS A 604 3.85 -25.49 -1.71
C LYS A 604 4.86 -26.66 -1.61
N PHE A 605 6.13 -26.35 -1.37
CA PHE A 605 7.18 -27.36 -1.38
C PHE A 605 6.94 -28.47 -0.34
N TYR A 606 6.19 -28.20 0.72
CA TYR A 606 5.74 -29.22 1.68
C TYR A 606 5.03 -30.39 0.99
N PHE A 607 4.11 -30.10 0.06
CA PHE A 607 3.33 -31.16 -0.61
C PHE A 607 4.20 -31.99 -1.54
N ASP A 608 5.14 -31.38 -2.24
CA ASP A 608 6.11 -32.10 -3.08
C ASP A 608 6.98 -33.06 -2.23
N LEU A 609 7.36 -32.62 -1.02
CA LEU A 609 8.14 -33.46 -0.08
C LEU A 609 7.31 -34.57 0.50
N ILE A 610 6.06 -34.35 0.89
CA ILE A 610 5.16 -35.41 1.41
C ILE A 610 4.90 -36.46 0.34
N ASP A 611 4.58 -36.05 -0.89
CA ASP A 611 4.35 -36.99 -2.00
C ASP A 611 5.58 -37.88 -2.27
N TYR A 612 6.77 -37.30 -2.21
CA TYR A 612 8.01 -38.04 -2.36
C TYR A 612 8.25 -39.00 -1.18
N ARG A 613 8.03 -38.55 0.08
CA ARG A 613 8.15 -39.34 1.30
C ARG A 613 7.23 -40.57 1.26
N GLU A 614 5.97 -40.38 0.93
CA GLU A 614 4.98 -41.47 0.81
C GLU A 614 5.36 -42.44 -0.29
N LYS A 615 5.65 -41.96 -1.50
CA LYS A 615 6.01 -42.76 -2.66
C LYS A 615 7.23 -43.66 -2.41
N ASN A 616 8.19 -43.20 -1.62
CA ASN A 616 9.42 -43.93 -1.32
C ASN A 616 9.40 -44.63 0.07
N ASN A 617 8.24 -44.60 0.76
CA ASN A 617 8.05 -45.24 2.08
C ASN A 617 9.12 -44.79 3.12
N ILE A 618 9.50 -43.51 3.14
CA ILE A 618 10.48 -42.92 4.05
C ILE A 618 9.79 -42.69 5.40
N LYS A 619 10.26 -43.35 6.48
CA LYS A 619 9.64 -43.32 7.81
C LYS A 619 10.50 -42.63 8.89
N ASN A 620 11.68 -42.13 8.55
CA ASN A 620 12.64 -41.54 9.46
C ASN A 620 12.91 -40.07 9.22
N ALA A 621 12.06 -39.42 8.43
CA ALA A 621 12.15 -37.99 8.14
C ALA A 621 10.84 -37.25 8.50
N ALA A 622 10.90 -36.36 9.47
CA ALA A 622 9.79 -35.48 9.82
C ALA A 622 9.86 -34.16 9.01
N ILE A 623 8.70 -33.66 8.58
CA ILE A 623 8.60 -32.43 7.78
C ILE A 623 7.72 -31.41 8.52
N VAL A 624 8.35 -30.35 9.01
CA VAL A 624 7.73 -29.27 9.77
C VAL A 624 7.55 -28.05 8.86
N ARG A 625 6.34 -27.46 8.86
CA ARG A 625 5.99 -26.31 8.04
C ARG A 625 6.16 -25.01 8.81
N ILE A 626 6.87 -24.04 8.25
CA ILE A 626 6.95 -22.68 8.75
C ILE A 626 5.95 -21.84 7.94
N GLU A 627 4.81 -21.54 8.55
CA GLU A 627 3.72 -20.77 7.94
C GLU A 627 3.94 -19.28 8.06
N GLN A 628 4.60 -18.81 9.13
CA GLN A 628 4.98 -17.41 9.33
C GLN A 628 6.51 -17.27 9.26
N LEU A 629 6.99 -16.49 8.28
CA LEU A 629 8.41 -16.25 8.04
C LEU A 629 8.92 -15.00 8.76
N PHE A 630 8.03 -14.02 9.01
CA PHE A 630 8.35 -12.86 9.82
C PHE A 630 7.12 -12.35 10.59
N PRO A 631 7.22 -11.95 11.85
CA PRO A 631 8.34 -12.29 12.72
C PRO A 631 8.52 -13.82 12.82
N LEU A 632 9.77 -14.28 12.83
CA LEU A 632 10.05 -15.71 12.85
C LEU A 632 9.72 -16.31 14.22
N PRO A 633 8.89 -17.38 14.33
CA PRO A 633 8.51 -18.00 15.60
C PRO A 633 9.62 -18.89 16.17
N VAL A 634 10.77 -18.29 16.49
CA VAL A 634 12.02 -18.99 16.90
C VAL A 634 11.78 -19.97 18.04
N LYS A 635 10.97 -19.59 19.04
CA LYS A 635 10.67 -20.47 20.19
C LYS A 635 9.96 -21.77 19.78
N LEU A 636 9.02 -21.67 18.83
CA LEU A 636 8.30 -22.83 18.31
C LEU A 636 9.22 -23.72 17.48
N ILE A 637 10.09 -23.13 16.65
CA ILE A 637 11.08 -23.89 15.86
C ILE A 637 12.04 -24.64 16.78
N ILE A 638 12.54 -24.01 17.85
CA ILE A 638 13.39 -24.68 18.85
C ILE A 638 12.62 -25.79 19.57
N SER A 639 11.33 -25.62 19.83
CA SER A 639 10.49 -26.66 20.42
C SER A 639 10.38 -27.90 19.50
N GLU A 640 10.22 -27.68 18.18
CA GLU A 640 10.22 -28.79 17.22
C GLU A 640 11.58 -29.51 17.15
N ILE A 641 12.70 -28.76 17.16
CA ILE A 641 14.04 -29.34 17.22
C ILE A 641 14.21 -30.22 18.48
N LYS A 642 13.70 -29.76 19.62
CA LYS A 642 13.74 -30.56 20.88
C LYS A 642 12.83 -31.78 20.84
N LYS A 643 11.65 -31.66 20.22
CA LYS A 643 10.69 -32.73 20.04
C LYS A 643 11.30 -33.90 19.23
N PHE A 644 12.03 -33.58 18.18
CA PHE A 644 12.72 -34.53 17.31
C PHE A 644 14.22 -34.64 17.68
N SER A 645 14.54 -34.87 18.98
CA SER A 645 15.89 -34.79 19.52
C SER A 645 16.85 -35.82 18.93
N ASN A 646 16.35 -36.95 18.37
CA ASN A 646 17.16 -37.98 17.72
C ASN A 646 17.62 -37.57 16.30
N ALA A 647 17.04 -36.49 15.71
CA ALA A 647 17.42 -36.05 14.40
C ALA A 647 18.85 -35.51 14.37
N THR A 648 19.71 -36.18 13.61
CA THR A 648 21.13 -35.78 13.41
C THR A 648 21.30 -34.90 12.16
N ASP A 649 20.33 -34.86 11.28
CA ASP A 649 20.31 -34.06 10.06
C ASP A 649 19.14 -33.06 10.11
N ILE A 650 19.45 -31.78 10.30
CA ILE A 650 18.44 -30.71 10.30
C ILE A 650 18.55 -29.96 8.97
N VAL A 651 17.45 -29.92 8.24
CA VAL A 651 17.41 -29.43 6.86
C VAL A 651 16.48 -28.23 6.74
N TRP A 652 16.94 -27.16 6.12
CA TRP A 652 16.05 -26.16 5.50
C TRP A 652 15.84 -26.52 4.04
N ALA A 653 14.62 -26.81 3.64
CA ALA A 653 14.26 -27.21 2.29
C ALA A 653 13.41 -26.13 1.61
N GLN A 654 13.83 -25.68 0.43
CA GLN A 654 13.10 -24.72 -0.38
C GLN A 654 13.22 -25.00 -1.87
N GLU A 655 12.20 -24.66 -2.64
CA GLU A 655 12.19 -24.83 -4.09
C GLU A 655 12.91 -23.73 -4.85
N GLU A 656 13.19 -22.60 -4.21
CA GLU A 656 13.88 -21.45 -4.75
C GLU A 656 15.40 -21.71 -4.86
N PRO A 657 16.09 -20.92 -5.72
CA PRO A 657 17.54 -20.86 -5.72
C PRO A 657 18.12 -20.45 -4.35
N ARG A 658 19.35 -20.84 -4.07
CA ARG A 658 20.00 -20.60 -2.79
C ARG A 658 20.14 -19.12 -2.42
N ASN A 659 20.25 -18.23 -3.39
CA ASN A 659 20.32 -16.77 -3.21
C ASN A 659 18.91 -16.13 -3.14
N MET A 660 17.85 -16.92 -3.20
CA MET A 660 16.46 -16.48 -3.18
C MET A 660 15.69 -17.24 -2.09
N GLY A 661 14.39 -16.95 -1.95
CA GLY A 661 13.56 -17.58 -0.93
C GLY A 661 13.92 -17.15 0.49
N ALA A 662 13.59 -18.01 1.47
CA ALA A 662 13.75 -17.67 2.88
C ALA A 662 15.09 -18.04 3.49
N TRP A 663 15.93 -18.84 2.83
CA TRP A 663 17.17 -19.36 3.43
C TRP A 663 18.08 -18.28 4.00
N ASN A 664 18.33 -17.19 3.26
CA ASN A 664 19.22 -16.11 3.73
C ASN A 664 18.66 -15.43 4.98
N HIS A 665 17.34 -15.27 5.06
CA HIS A 665 16.68 -14.76 6.25
C HIS A 665 16.81 -15.71 7.45
N ILE A 666 16.54 -17.01 7.26
CA ILE A 666 16.72 -18.03 8.30
C ILE A 666 18.15 -18.04 8.85
N GLN A 667 19.16 -17.83 8.01
CA GLN A 667 20.55 -17.79 8.44
C GLN A 667 20.87 -16.65 9.43
N THR A 668 20.09 -15.58 9.45
CA THR A 668 20.29 -14.50 10.43
C THR A 668 19.89 -14.91 11.85
N TYR A 669 19.07 -15.96 12.01
CA TYR A 669 18.65 -16.50 13.30
C TYR A 669 19.62 -17.60 13.77
N HIS A 670 20.79 -17.19 14.24
CA HIS A 670 21.90 -18.09 14.61
C HIS A 670 21.53 -19.27 15.52
N PRO A 671 20.65 -19.13 16.53
CA PRO A 671 20.30 -20.26 17.40
C PRO A 671 19.68 -21.46 16.71
N ILE A 672 18.99 -21.23 15.56
CA ILE A 672 18.34 -22.30 14.79
C ILE A 672 19.14 -22.69 13.55
N ALA A 673 19.76 -21.73 12.89
CA ALA A 673 20.45 -21.95 11.61
C ALA A 673 21.81 -22.66 11.71
N LYS A 674 22.48 -22.57 12.86
CA LYS A 674 23.85 -23.08 13.06
C LYS A 674 24.07 -24.53 12.62
N ASN A 675 23.05 -25.38 12.83
CA ASN A 675 23.11 -26.81 12.54
C ASN A 675 22.27 -27.21 11.33
N MET A 676 21.68 -26.23 10.62
CA MET A 676 20.84 -26.50 9.44
C MET A 676 21.68 -26.58 8.17
N ARG A 677 21.45 -27.61 7.37
CA ARG A 677 21.94 -27.64 6.00
C ARG A 677 20.83 -27.18 5.03
N PRO A 678 21.15 -26.36 4.02
CA PRO A 678 20.18 -25.96 3.02
C PRO A 678 20.05 -27.03 1.92
N ALA A 679 18.83 -27.45 1.64
CA ALA A 679 18.45 -28.19 0.44
C ALA A 679 17.73 -27.24 -0.51
N THR A 680 18.47 -26.69 -1.47
CA THR A 680 18.02 -25.62 -2.37
C THR A 680 18.54 -25.87 -3.77
N ARG A 681 18.00 -25.17 -4.78
CA ARG A 681 18.66 -25.05 -6.09
C ARG A 681 19.99 -24.29 -5.94
N ARG A 682 20.83 -24.33 -6.97
CA ARG A 682 22.05 -23.51 -7.04
C ARG A 682 21.74 -22.02 -7.00
N PHE A 683 22.79 -21.19 -6.93
CA PHE A 683 22.70 -19.76 -7.20
C PHE A 683 22.33 -19.51 -8.65
N TYR A 684 21.31 -18.70 -8.90
CA TYR A 684 20.87 -18.29 -10.23
C TYR A 684 20.58 -16.81 -10.28
N GLY A 685 20.86 -16.17 -11.43
CA GLY A 685 20.42 -14.80 -11.69
C GLY A 685 18.95 -14.72 -12.05
N SER A 686 18.41 -15.75 -12.75
CA SER A 686 16.99 -15.92 -13.05
C SER A 686 16.31 -16.76 -11.97
N THR A 687 15.04 -16.49 -11.69
CA THR A 687 14.24 -17.23 -10.71
C THR A 687 14.08 -18.70 -11.09
N ALA A 688 13.62 -18.97 -12.30
CA ALA A 688 13.29 -20.33 -12.78
C ALA A 688 13.76 -20.57 -14.21
N SER A 689 13.70 -21.82 -14.64
CA SER A 689 14.02 -22.22 -16.02
C SER A 689 12.83 -22.08 -16.93
N GLY A 690 13.05 -21.57 -18.15
CA GLY A 690 12.05 -21.61 -19.23
C GLY A 690 11.79 -22.99 -19.81
N SER A 691 12.61 -24.01 -19.50
CA SER A 691 12.43 -25.39 -19.95
C SER A 691 11.78 -26.23 -18.84
N PHE A 692 10.62 -26.81 -19.11
CA PHE A 692 9.90 -27.68 -18.20
C PHE A 692 10.73 -28.91 -17.80
N THR A 693 11.34 -29.62 -18.75
CA THR A 693 12.22 -30.78 -18.47
C THR A 693 13.40 -30.42 -17.56
N ARG A 694 13.98 -29.22 -17.76
CA ARG A 694 15.07 -28.74 -16.89
C ARG A 694 14.54 -28.36 -15.50
N PHE A 695 13.33 -27.81 -15.42
CA PHE A 695 12.65 -27.56 -14.16
C PHE A 695 12.45 -28.85 -13.38
N GLU A 696 11.78 -29.87 -13.96
CA GLU A 696 11.52 -31.15 -13.32
C GLU A 696 12.80 -31.84 -12.82
N ARG A 697 13.82 -31.88 -13.66
CA ARG A 697 15.12 -32.48 -13.27
C ARG A 697 15.70 -31.80 -12.03
N ARG A 698 15.74 -30.46 -12.04
CA ARG A 698 16.30 -29.68 -10.91
C ARG A 698 15.44 -29.78 -9.67
N HIS A 699 14.13 -29.80 -9.82
CA HIS A 699 13.17 -29.93 -8.73
C HIS A 699 13.34 -31.29 -8.02
N ASN A 700 13.35 -32.39 -8.81
CA ASN A 700 13.58 -33.71 -8.30
C ASN A 700 14.97 -33.89 -7.64
N GLN A 701 16.00 -33.22 -8.15
CA GLN A 701 17.34 -33.21 -7.53
C GLN A 701 17.29 -32.59 -6.12
N VAL A 702 16.58 -31.47 -5.93
CA VAL A 702 16.43 -30.85 -4.61
C VAL A 702 15.67 -31.79 -3.67
N ILE A 703 14.54 -32.32 -4.09
CA ILE A 703 13.74 -33.28 -3.27
C ILE A 703 14.58 -34.47 -2.84
N GLN A 704 15.29 -35.11 -3.78
CA GLN A 704 16.18 -36.25 -3.44
C GLN A 704 17.25 -35.85 -2.42
N TYR A 705 17.84 -34.68 -2.55
CA TYR A 705 18.85 -34.17 -1.63
C TYR A 705 18.29 -33.85 -0.23
N VAL A 706 17.01 -33.51 -0.11
CA VAL A 706 16.36 -33.33 1.19
C VAL A 706 16.47 -34.62 2.01
N PHE A 707 16.13 -35.76 1.41
CA PHE A 707 16.06 -37.05 2.10
C PHE A 707 17.37 -37.85 2.06
N ASP A 708 18.29 -37.55 1.17
CA ASP A 708 19.58 -38.25 1.05
C ASP A 708 20.70 -37.26 0.73
N LYS A 709 21.48 -36.89 1.76
CA LYS A 709 22.59 -35.95 1.63
C LYS A 709 23.71 -36.41 0.68
N THR A 710 23.76 -37.72 0.30
CA THR A 710 24.72 -38.23 -0.67
C THR A 710 24.35 -37.89 -2.11
N LYS A 711 23.08 -37.55 -2.37
CA LYS A 711 22.54 -37.16 -3.68
C LYS A 711 22.87 -35.70 -4.09
N ASN A 712 24.02 -35.19 -3.67
CA ASN A 712 24.46 -33.81 -3.91
C ASN A 712 24.95 -33.56 -5.36
N ASN A 713 24.27 -34.14 -6.36
CA ASN A 713 24.68 -34.12 -7.77
C ASN A 713 24.52 -32.75 -8.46
N PHE A 714 23.90 -31.78 -7.81
CA PHE A 714 23.66 -30.44 -8.38
C PHE A 714 24.71 -29.41 -7.95
N ARG A 715 25.71 -29.80 -7.17
CA ARG A 715 26.81 -28.90 -6.80
C ARG A 715 28.00 -28.89 -7.79
N LYS A 716 27.98 -29.75 -8.80
CA LYS A 716 28.99 -29.76 -9.87
C LYS A 716 28.59 -28.94 -11.09
#